data_c32cc84aedea386966d4b44619051d8a
#
_entry.id   c32cc84aedea386966d4b44619051d8a
#
_cell.length_a   1.000
_cell.length_b   1.000
_cell.length_c   1.000
_cell.angle_alpha   90.00
_cell.angle_beta   90.00
_cell.angle_gamma   90.00
#
_symmetry.space_group_name_H-M   'P 1'
#
loop_
_entity.id
_entity.type
_entity.pdbx_description
1 polymer ?
#
loop_
_entity_poly.entity_id
_entity_poly.type
_entity_poly.pdbx_seq_one_letter_code
_entity_poly.pdbx_strand_id
1 'polypeptide(L)'
;MKNDYPHIFSPLTVKNMTIKNRIVMMPMGTNYGEQNGEMSFLHINYYEQRAKGGTGLIIVENASIDSPQGSNGTTQLRIDHDNYLPRLFKFCENIHRYGTKIAIQINHAGASAVSSRINMQPVSASDVPSKEGGEIPRPLSKNEILHIVKKYGEAAKRAQTAGFDAVEIHAGHSYLISQFLSPITNKRTDEFGGSVENRTRFCRMVIDEVRKQVGPFFPIMLRLSADELMEGGNTLEDTLEYLDYLQEEVDIFDVSCGLNGSIQYQIDANYLPDGWRSYMAKAVREKFNKPCISMGNVRDPKVAERILADGDADLIGMGRGLIADPAWVNKVATGHECDLRKCISCNVGCAGNRIGVNRPIRCTVNPSVLEGDVYKKKHVNKNCNVVVIGGGTAGLEAACTTAEVGCNTFLLEKSNELGGLASLISKIPAKNRLADFPHYLMHRAEQLDNLYIFKNTEGTPENIRKFHPNIIVSSTGSAPLLPPIAGLKDRIDNENHNIYSILGMISHINDFPKDLEGKKVVVVGGGAVGLDVVEFFADRNADISIVEMMDQIGRDLDPVSKNDTKTMMKKHNVHQLTKTALLEVKDSSFLVRGDGEPYELPFEYGFVCLGMRAQGQLYQNLTEEFSSEDVEIMNIGDSQRARRIIDGTQEGRNILTVLEQKGYL
;
A
#
# COMPACT_ATOMS: atom_id res chain seq x y z
N MET A 1 26.34 -22.45 1.31
CA MET A 1 26.07 -21.27 2.14
C MET A 1 25.16 -21.69 3.28
N LYS A 2 25.45 -21.27 4.51
CA LYS A 2 24.55 -21.50 5.65
C LYS A 2 23.30 -20.68 5.38
N ASN A 3 22.14 -21.33 5.28
CA ASN A 3 20.88 -20.60 5.08
C ASN A 3 20.48 -19.99 6.42
N ASP A 4 20.54 -18.67 6.54
CA ASP A 4 20.20 -17.95 7.78
C ASP A 4 18.69 -17.99 8.08
N TYR A 5 17.88 -18.47 7.12
CA TYR A 5 16.42 -18.55 7.19
C TYR A 5 15.88 -19.95 6.87
N PRO A 6 16.22 -20.99 7.68
CA PRO A 6 15.90 -22.38 7.38
C PRO A 6 14.39 -22.66 7.35
N HIS A 7 13.59 -21.96 8.14
CA HIS A 7 12.14 -22.17 8.16
C HIS A 7 11.48 -21.57 6.91
N ILE A 8 11.90 -20.36 6.46
CA ILE A 8 11.39 -19.75 5.23
C ILE A 8 11.58 -20.67 4.03
N PHE A 9 12.75 -21.31 3.90
CA PHE A 9 13.10 -22.14 2.74
C PHE A 9 12.80 -23.63 2.91
N SER A 10 12.08 -24.01 3.97
CA SER A 10 11.57 -25.37 4.10
C SER A 10 10.30 -25.58 3.25
N PRO A 11 10.12 -26.74 2.59
CA PRO A 11 8.90 -27.01 1.84
C PRO A 11 7.72 -27.32 2.78
N LEU A 12 6.49 -27.17 2.26
CA LEU A 12 5.26 -27.60 2.93
C LEU A 12 4.39 -28.37 1.94
N THR A 13 3.90 -29.55 2.37
CA THR A 13 2.94 -30.34 1.58
C THR A 13 1.57 -30.32 2.23
N VAL A 14 0.56 -29.97 1.47
CA VAL A 14 -0.85 -30.03 1.87
C VAL A 14 -1.60 -30.80 0.79
N LYS A 15 -2.13 -31.96 1.15
CA LYS A 15 -2.71 -32.90 0.19
C LYS A 15 -1.74 -33.18 -0.98
N ASN A 16 -2.17 -32.90 -2.22
CA ASN A 16 -1.34 -33.11 -3.42
C ASN A 16 -0.49 -31.90 -3.81
N MET A 17 -0.52 -30.80 -3.05
CA MET A 17 0.24 -29.59 -3.33
C MET A 17 1.48 -29.49 -2.44
N THR A 18 2.67 -29.47 -3.05
CA THR A 18 3.93 -29.18 -2.36
C THR A 18 4.43 -27.78 -2.73
N ILE A 19 4.52 -26.91 -1.72
CA ILE A 19 5.01 -25.52 -1.82
C ILE A 19 6.51 -25.54 -1.51
N LYS A 20 7.34 -24.98 -2.41
CA LYS A 20 8.83 -25.07 -2.33
C LYS A 20 9.46 -24.25 -1.19
N ASN A 21 8.78 -23.23 -0.68
CA ASN A 21 9.18 -22.39 0.46
C ASN A 21 7.93 -21.81 1.13
N ARG A 22 8.08 -21.14 2.26
CA ARG A 22 6.97 -20.70 3.11
C ARG A 22 6.39 -19.33 2.74
N ILE A 23 6.85 -18.68 1.64
CA ILE A 23 6.38 -17.36 1.24
C ILE A 23 5.20 -17.46 0.28
N VAL A 24 4.11 -16.79 0.65
CA VAL A 24 2.84 -16.75 -0.09
C VAL A 24 2.57 -15.32 -0.55
N MET A 25 2.36 -15.14 -1.85
CA MET A 25 1.80 -13.88 -2.36
C MET A 25 0.30 -13.83 -2.09
N MET A 26 -0.11 -12.84 -1.30
CA MET A 26 -1.51 -12.65 -0.91
C MET A 26 -2.37 -12.10 -2.05
N PRO A 27 -3.67 -12.45 -2.11
CA PRO A 27 -4.59 -11.96 -3.13
C PRO A 27 -4.87 -10.47 -2.93
N MET A 28 -4.48 -9.66 -3.89
CA MET A 28 -4.66 -8.20 -3.88
C MET A 28 -5.23 -7.76 -5.22
N GLY A 29 -6.41 -7.16 -5.22
CA GLY A 29 -7.01 -6.62 -6.44
C GLY A 29 -6.08 -5.60 -7.11
N THR A 30 -5.83 -5.76 -8.40
CA THR A 30 -4.87 -4.96 -9.16
C THR A 30 -5.50 -3.96 -10.13
N ASN A 31 -6.74 -4.20 -10.55
CA ASN A 31 -7.39 -3.54 -11.68
C ASN A 31 -6.61 -3.68 -13.00
N TYR A 32 -5.91 -4.80 -13.21
CA TYR A 32 -5.24 -5.13 -14.47
C TYR A 32 -6.10 -5.98 -15.41
N GLY A 33 -7.31 -6.40 -15.01
CA GLY A 33 -8.22 -7.19 -15.83
C GLY A 33 -8.67 -6.49 -17.10
N GLU A 34 -9.06 -7.28 -18.11
CA GLU A 34 -9.75 -6.75 -19.28
C GLU A 34 -11.15 -6.25 -18.89
N GLN A 35 -11.78 -5.46 -19.76
CA GLN A 35 -13.12 -4.91 -19.49
C GLN A 35 -14.20 -5.99 -19.30
N ASN A 36 -14.02 -7.14 -19.94
CA ASN A 36 -14.92 -8.30 -19.78
C ASN A 36 -14.58 -9.17 -18.56
N GLY A 37 -13.54 -8.82 -17.77
CA GLY A 37 -13.08 -9.59 -16.62
C GLY A 37 -12.12 -10.74 -16.95
N GLU A 38 -11.69 -10.87 -18.21
CA GLU A 38 -10.64 -11.82 -18.59
C GLU A 38 -9.30 -11.42 -17.99
N MET A 39 -8.45 -12.40 -17.67
CA MET A 39 -7.09 -12.16 -17.23
C MET A 39 -6.28 -11.53 -18.37
N SER A 40 -5.77 -10.31 -18.17
CA SER A 40 -4.97 -9.59 -19.17
C SER A 40 -3.53 -10.08 -19.21
N PHE A 41 -2.78 -9.67 -20.24
CA PHE A 41 -1.32 -9.87 -20.28
C PHE A 41 -0.60 -9.10 -19.17
N LEU A 42 -1.15 -7.97 -18.71
CA LEU A 42 -0.61 -7.23 -17.56
C LEU A 42 -0.70 -8.06 -16.28
N HIS A 43 -1.82 -8.75 -16.05
CA HIS A 43 -1.96 -9.71 -14.95
C HIS A 43 -0.91 -10.81 -15.03
N ILE A 44 -0.76 -11.43 -16.21
CA ILE A 44 0.20 -12.52 -16.41
C ILE A 44 1.62 -12.03 -16.09
N ASN A 45 2.04 -10.89 -16.63
CA ASN A 45 3.35 -10.30 -16.35
C ASN A 45 3.53 -9.99 -14.86
N TYR A 46 2.52 -9.41 -14.23
CA TYR A 46 2.54 -9.06 -12.82
C TYR A 46 2.83 -10.28 -11.93
N TYR A 47 2.09 -11.38 -12.10
CA TYR A 47 2.28 -12.59 -11.32
C TYR A 47 3.57 -13.33 -11.71
N GLU A 48 3.92 -13.35 -12.99
CA GLU A 48 5.15 -13.99 -13.49
C GLU A 48 6.41 -13.39 -12.85
N GLN A 49 6.48 -12.06 -12.64
CA GLN A 49 7.62 -11.44 -11.96
C GLN A 49 7.82 -12.00 -10.54
N ARG A 50 6.73 -12.30 -9.80
CA ARG A 50 6.80 -12.86 -8.45
C ARG A 50 7.16 -14.34 -8.46
N ALA A 51 6.68 -15.08 -9.45
CA ALA A 51 7.09 -16.47 -9.66
C ALA A 51 8.58 -16.58 -10.01
N LYS A 52 9.08 -15.75 -10.93
CA LYS A 52 10.52 -15.58 -11.22
C LYS A 52 11.33 -15.19 -10.00
N GLY A 53 10.75 -14.34 -9.15
CA GLY A 53 11.33 -13.89 -7.90
C GLY A 53 11.41 -14.94 -6.80
N GLY A 54 10.91 -16.17 -7.05
CA GLY A 54 11.08 -17.33 -6.16
C GLY A 54 9.90 -17.62 -5.22
N THR A 55 8.80 -16.86 -5.29
CA THR A 55 7.62 -17.07 -4.42
C THR A 55 7.14 -18.52 -4.46
N GLY A 56 6.84 -19.09 -3.28
CA GLY A 56 6.41 -20.50 -3.14
C GLY A 56 4.98 -20.74 -3.60
N LEU A 57 4.04 -19.92 -3.14
CA LEU A 57 2.62 -19.96 -3.52
C LEU A 57 2.16 -18.56 -3.92
N ILE A 58 1.40 -18.46 -4.99
CA ILE A 58 0.70 -17.23 -5.38
C ILE A 58 -0.80 -17.46 -5.26
N ILE A 59 -1.49 -16.65 -4.46
CA ILE A 59 -2.94 -16.58 -4.44
C ILE A 59 -3.35 -15.42 -5.35
N VAL A 60 -3.97 -15.75 -6.46
CA VAL A 60 -4.46 -14.77 -7.44
C VAL A 60 -5.61 -13.97 -6.82
N GLU A 61 -5.66 -12.68 -7.14
CA GLU A 61 -6.69 -11.76 -6.66
C GLU A 61 -8.11 -12.29 -6.83
N ASN A 62 -9.04 -11.74 -6.03
CA ASN A 62 -10.43 -12.16 -6.00
C ASN A 62 -11.08 -12.14 -7.38
N ALA A 63 -11.46 -13.32 -7.86
CA ALA A 63 -12.23 -13.52 -9.08
C ALA A 63 -13.72 -13.60 -8.77
N SER A 64 -14.55 -12.84 -9.51
CA SER A 64 -16.01 -12.88 -9.36
C SER A 64 -16.57 -14.21 -9.85
N ILE A 65 -17.41 -14.84 -9.03
CA ILE A 65 -18.14 -16.06 -9.36
C ILE A 65 -19.50 -15.77 -10.01
N ASP A 66 -19.92 -14.51 -9.99
CA ASP A 66 -21.24 -14.06 -10.42
C ASP A 66 -21.20 -12.60 -10.89
N SER A 67 -20.79 -12.37 -12.12
CA SER A 67 -20.77 -11.02 -12.67
C SER A 67 -22.10 -10.73 -13.42
N PRO A 68 -22.63 -9.48 -13.32
CA PRO A 68 -22.09 -8.32 -12.62
C PRO A 68 -22.39 -8.26 -11.12
N GLN A 69 -23.40 -9.01 -10.61
CA GLN A 69 -23.92 -8.85 -9.24
C GLN A 69 -22.85 -9.07 -8.15
N GLY A 70 -21.98 -10.05 -8.34
CA GLY A 70 -20.90 -10.40 -7.42
C GLY A 70 -19.58 -9.66 -7.66
N SER A 71 -19.54 -8.67 -8.55
CA SER A 71 -18.34 -7.92 -8.87
C SER A 71 -18.20 -6.66 -8.01
N ASN A 72 -16.96 -6.30 -7.62
CA ASN A 72 -16.65 -5.10 -6.86
C ASN A 72 -15.89 -4.03 -7.65
N GLY A 73 -15.63 -4.26 -8.94
CA GLY A 73 -14.92 -3.35 -9.83
C GLY A 73 -15.23 -3.61 -11.31
N THR A 74 -14.88 -2.63 -12.15
CA THR A 74 -15.17 -2.67 -13.60
C THR A 74 -14.24 -3.60 -14.38
N THR A 75 -13.04 -3.86 -13.85
CA THR A 75 -12.02 -4.73 -14.46
C THR A 75 -11.63 -5.88 -13.52
N GLN A 76 -12.56 -6.29 -12.66
CA GLN A 76 -12.34 -7.42 -11.78
C GLN A 76 -12.24 -8.71 -12.56
N LEU A 77 -11.27 -9.55 -12.19
CA LEU A 77 -11.12 -10.89 -12.72
C LEU A 77 -12.40 -11.71 -12.52
N ARG A 78 -12.76 -12.53 -13.52
CA ARG A 78 -13.95 -13.36 -13.50
C ARG A 78 -13.60 -14.84 -13.69
N ILE A 79 -14.41 -15.72 -13.07
CA ILE A 79 -14.35 -17.18 -13.20
C ILE A 79 -15.76 -17.80 -13.24
N ASP A 80 -16.75 -16.98 -13.53
CA ASP A 80 -18.16 -17.36 -13.56
C ASP A 80 -18.60 -18.03 -14.87
N HIS A 81 -17.72 -18.13 -15.88
CA HIS A 81 -18.03 -18.76 -17.16
C HIS A 81 -16.81 -19.48 -17.76
N ASP A 82 -17.05 -20.54 -18.55
CA ASP A 82 -15.99 -21.36 -19.18
C ASP A 82 -15.15 -20.59 -20.21
N ASN A 83 -15.64 -19.49 -20.74
CA ASN A 83 -14.90 -18.60 -21.65
C ASN A 83 -13.57 -18.10 -21.08
N TYR A 84 -13.44 -18.05 -19.74
CA TYR A 84 -12.20 -17.60 -19.07
C TYR A 84 -11.14 -18.69 -18.94
N LEU A 85 -11.49 -19.97 -19.12
CA LEU A 85 -10.61 -21.11 -18.95
C LEU A 85 -9.34 -21.06 -19.81
N PRO A 86 -9.40 -20.74 -21.12
CA PRO A 86 -8.21 -20.80 -21.98
C PRO A 86 -7.09 -19.84 -21.50
N ARG A 87 -7.47 -18.64 -21.08
CA ARG A 87 -6.49 -17.64 -20.59
C ARG A 87 -5.97 -17.99 -19.20
N LEU A 88 -6.82 -18.50 -18.32
CA LEU A 88 -6.43 -18.98 -16.99
C LEU A 88 -5.50 -20.18 -17.08
N PHE A 89 -5.78 -21.13 -18.01
CA PHE A 89 -4.88 -22.27 -18.27
C PHE A 89 -3.50 -21.80 -18.73
N LYS A 90 -3.44 -20.87 -19.68
CA LYS A 90 -2.17 -20.32 -20.17
C LYS A 90 -1.40 -19.61 -19.06
N PHE A 91 -2.08 -18.92 -18.17
CA PHE A 91 -1.49 -18.30 -17.00
C PHE A 91 -0.87 -19.35 -16.06
N CYS A 92 -1.60 -20.42 -15.75
CA CYS A 92 -1.10 -21.50 -14.90
C CYS A 92 0.17 -22.14 -15.48
N GLU A 93 0.19 -22.44 -16.78
CA GLU A 93 1.39 -22.96 -17.45
C GLU A 93 2.60 -22.00 -17.31
N ASN A 94 2.37 -20.69 -17.48
CA ASN A 94 3.44 -19.71 -17.37
C ASN A 94 4.05 -19.66 -15.98
N ILE A 95 3.22 -19.72 -14.93
CA ILE A 95 3.68 -19.64 -13.54
C ILE A 95 4.35 -20.95 -13.09
N HIS A 96 3.80 -22.10 -13.45
CA HIS A 96 4.34 -23.40 -13.07
C HIS A 96 5.76 -23.65 -13.59
N ARG A 97 6.20 -22.99 -14.67
CA ARG A 97 7.59 -23.06 -15.16
C ARG A 97 8.63 -22.67 -14.12
N TYR A 98 8.24 -21.86 -13.13
CA TYR A 98 9.11 -21.40 -12.04
C TYR A 98 9.00 -22.26 -10.76
N GLY A 99 8.25 -23.38 -10.83
CA GLY A 99 7.99 -24.24 -9.66
C GLY A 99 7.15 -23.57 -8.57
N THR A 100 6.46 -22.48 -8.89
CA THR A 100 5.55 -21.77 -7.99
C THR A 100 4.18 -22.42 -8.06
N LYS A 101 3.54 -22.66 -6.90
CA LYS A 101 2.17 -23.12 -6.80
C LYS A 101 1.19 -21.97 -6.90
N ILE A 102 -0.04 -22.24 -7.37
CA ILE A 102 -1.03 -21.20 -7.65
C ILE A 102 -2.38 -21.60 -7.06
N ALA A 103 -2.97 -20.68 -6.28
CA ALA A 103 -4.38 -20.70 -5.92
C ALA A 103 -5.08 -19.50 -6.57
N ILE A 104 -6.40 -19.56 -6.72
CA ILE A 104 -7.23 -18.41 -7.09
C ILE A 104 -8.25 -18.15 -5.99
N GLN A 105 -8.40 -16.88 -5.60
CA GLN A 105 -9.40 -16.49 -4.63
C GLN A 105 -10.75 -16.29 -5.34
N ILE A 106 -11.76 -17.05 -4.96
CA ILE A 106 -13.13 -16.95 -5.47
C ILE A 106 -13.99 -16.11 -4.52
N ASN A 107 -14.78 -15.20 -5.07
CA ASN A 107 -15.47 -14.18 -4.29
C ASN A 107 -16.80 -13.74 -4.91
N HIS A 108 -17.70 -13.28 -4.03
CA HIS A 108 -18.88 -12.49 -4.37
C HIS A 108 -18.88 -11.21 -3.52
N ALA A 109 -18.96 -10.05 -4.17
CA ALA A 109 -18.78 -8.77 -3.50
C ALA A 109 -19.87 -8.45 -2.44
N GLY A 110 -21.09 -8.94 -2.65
CA GLY A 110 -22.20 -8.62 -1.74
C GLY A 110 -22.42 -7.10 -1.65
N ALA A 111 -22.66 -6.60 -0.45
CA ALA A 111 -22.83 -5.17 -0.15
C ALA A 111 -21.57 -4.30 -0.42
N SER A 112 -20.42 -4.91 -0.71
CA SER A 112 -19.21 -4.19 -1.11
C SER A 112 -19.20 -3.84 -2.61
N ALA A 113 -20.17 -4.30 -3.39
CA ALA A 113 -20.39 -3.85 -4.76
C ALA A 113 -20.85 -2.38 -4.78
N VAL A 114 -20.66 -1.72 -5.91
CA VAL A 114 -21.07 -0.33 -6.14
C VAL A 114 -22.08 -0.33 -7.27
N SER A 115 -23.34 0.12 -7.02
CA SER A 115 -24.45 0.04 -7.98
C SER A 115 -24.14 0.68 -9.32
N SER A 116 -23.44 1.81 -9.33
CA SER A 116 -23.00 2.50 -10.56
C SER A 116 -21.99 1.73 -11.41
N ARG A 117 -21.30 0.73 -10.81
CA ARG A 117 -20.33 -0.13 -11.52
C ARG A 117 -20.94 -1.42 -12.02
N ILE A 118 -21.95 -1.95 -11.30
CA ILE A 118 -22.60 -3.22 -11.63
C ILE A 118 -23.98 -3.04 -12.30
N ASN A 119 -24.48 -1.81 -12.40
CA ASN A 119 -25.79 -1.43 -12.95
C ASN A 119 -26.98 -2.11 -12.25
N MET A 120 -26.85 -2.43 -10.97
CA MET A 120 -27.93 -3.02 -10.16
C MET A 120 -27.70 -2.75 -8.67
N GLN A 121 -28.73 -2.95 -7.84
CA GLN A 121 -28.61 -2.83 -6.40
C GLN A 121 -27.73 -3.98 -5.85
N PRO A 122 -26.73 -3.69 -4.99
CA PRO A 122 -25.98 -4.72 -4.28
C PRO A 122 -26.88 -5.64 -3.46
N VAL A 123 -26.41 -6.85 -3.20
CA VAL A 123 -27.11 -7.85 -2.38
C VAL A 123 -26.29 -8.22 -1.15
N SER A 124 -26.93 -8.67 -0.07
CA SER A 124 -26.24 -9.07 1.17
C SER A 124 -27.07 -10.05 2.00
N ALA A 125 -26.56 -10.38 3.19
CA ALA A 125 -27.32 -11.09 4.22
C ALA A 125 -28.56 -10.30 4.66
N SER A 126 -28.39 -8.99 4.88
CA SER A 126 -29.43 -8.06 5.33
C SER A 126 -29.29 -6.72 4.62
N ASP A 127 -30.16 -5.77 4.90
CA ASP A 127 -30.16 -4.39 4.35
C ASP A 127 -29.16 -3.46 5.07
N VAL A 128 -28.03 -4.00 5.52
CA VAL A 128 -26.97 -3.27 6.23
C VAL A 128 -25.82 -3.00 5.28
N PRO A 129 -25.41 -1.71 5.09
CA PRO A 129 -24.26 -1.36 4.27
C PRO A 129 -22.96 -1.99 4.78
N SER A 130 -22.02 -2.27 3.85
CA SER A 130 -20.71 -2.84 4.21
C SER A 130 -19.76 -1.88 4.93
N LYS A 131 -20.10 -0.59 4.97
CA LYS A 131 -19.39 0.49 5.69
C LYS A 131 -20.31 1.67 5.91
N GLU A 132 -19.95 2.56 6.83
CA GLU A 132 -20.64 3.84 7.06
C GLU A 132 -20.78 4.65 5.76
N GLY A 133 -21.98 5.15 5.48
CA GLY A 133 -22.28 5.90 4.25
C GLY A 133 -22.27 5.06 2.96
N GLY A 134 -22.19 3.73 3.06
CA GLY A 134 -22.31 2.81 1.93
C GLY A 134 -23.75 2.68 1.42
N GLU A 135 -23.90 2.05 0.25
CA GLU A 135 -25.20 1.77 -0.34
C GLU A 135 -25.95 0.68 0.45
N ILE A 136 -27.26 0.84 0.61
CA ILE A 136 -28.11 -0.15 1.27
C ILE A 136 -28.31 -1.33 0.30
N PRO A 137 -27.85 -2.54 0.63
CA PRO A 137 -28.05 -3.72 -0.19
C PRO A 137 -29.45 -4.29 -0.03
N ARG A 138 -29.88 -5.11 -0.99
CA ARG A 138 -31.07 -5.93 -0.88
C ARG A 138 -30.73 -7.27 -0.19
N PRO A 139 -31.49 -7.71 0.83
CA PRO A 139 -31.32 -9.03 1.42
C PRO A 139 -31.57 -10.16 0.38
N LEU A 140 -30.71 -11.18 0.41
CA LEU A 140 -30.87 -12.37 -0.43
C LEU A 140 -32.01 -13.26 0.07
N SER A 141 -32.84 -13.79 -0.84
CA SER A 141 -33.76 -14.88 -0.57
C SER A 141 -33.04 -16.22 -0.42
N LYS A 142 -33.65 -17.21 0.20
CA LYS A 142 -33.09 -18.57 0.33
C LYS A 142 -32.72 -19.17 -1.04
N ASN A 143 -33.57 -19.01 -2.05
CA ASN A 143 -33.27 -19.55 -3.38
C ASN A 143 -32.06 -18.91 -4.04
N GLU A 144 -31.87 -17.61 -3.85
CA GLU A 144 -30.65 -16.90 -4.32
C GLU A 144 -29.41 -17.37 -3.58
N ILE A 145 -29.49 -17.58 -2.25
CA ILE A 145 -28.39 -18.14 -1.46
C ILE A 145 -27.96 -19.50 -2.02
N LEU A 146 -28.93 -20.42 -2.25
CA LEU A 146 -28.65 -21.74 -2.82
C LEU A 146 -28.04 -21.65 -4.23
N HIS A 147 -28.50 -20.71 -5.04
CA HIS A 147 -27.92 -20.46 -6.36
C HIS A 147 -26.47 -19.97 -6.29
N ILE A 148 -26.19 -19.05 -5.38
CA ILE A 148 -24.81 -18.55 -5.16
C ILE A 148 -23.88 -19.65 -4.65
N VAL A 149 -24.34 -20.52 -3.74
CA VAL A 149 -23.59 -21.71 -3.29
C VAL A 149 -23.14 -22.55 -4.49
N LYS A 150 -24.06 -22.84 -5.42
CA LYS A 150 -23.74 -23.60 -6.64
C LYS A 150 -22.68 -22.89 -7.50
N LYS A 151 -22.78 -21.56 -7.67
CA LYS A 151 -21.80 -20.77 -8.42
C LYS A 151 -20.39 -20.84 -7.82
N TYR A 152 -20.25 -20.87 -6.49
CA TYR A 152 -18.94 -21.09 -5.83
C TYR A 152 -18.35 -22.45 -6.22
N GLY A 153 -19.15 -23.52 -6.19
CA GLY A 153 -18.71 -24.85 -6.60
C GLY A 153 -18.29 -24.90 -8.07
N GLU A 154 -19.09 -24.32 -8.96
CA GLU A 154 -18.77 -24.23 -10.39
C GLU A 154 -17.49 -23.44 -10.66
N ALA A 155 -17.27 -22.32 -9.95
CA ALA A 155 -16.05 -21.52 -10.04
C ALA A 155 -14.81 -22.30 -9.57
N ALA A 156 -14.91 -23.02 -8.47
CA ALA A 156 -13.85 -23.90 -7.98
C ALA A 156 -13.50 -25.02 -8.96
N LYS A 157 -14.52 -25.59 -9.62
CA LYS A 157 -14.30 -26.61 -10.67
C LYS A 157 -13.59 -26.03 -11.88
N ARG A 158 -13.92 -24.79 -12.29
CA ARG A 158 -13.19 -24.07 -13.36
C ARG A 158 -11.74 -23.81 -12.96
N ALA A 159 -11.50 -23.40 -11.70
CA ALA A 159 -10.13 -23.23 -11.21
C ALA A 159 -9.31 -24.52 -11.34
N GLN A 160 -9.84 -25.65 -10.87
CA GLN A 160 -9.19 -26.96 -11.02
C GLN A 160 -8.95 -27.32 -12.49
N THR A 161 -9.95 -27.10 -13.36
CA THR A 161 -9.86 -27.39 -14.80
C THR A 161 -8.82 -26.51 -15.50
N ALA A 162 -8.67 -25.25 -15.07
CA ALA A 162 -7.66 -24.32 -15.59
C ALA A 162 -6.23 -24.64 -15.12
N GLY A 163 -6.05 -25.57 -14.18
CA GLY A 163 -4.73 -26.00 -13.72
C GLY A 163 -4.23 -25.30 -12.47
N PHE A 164 -5.09 -24.61 -11.71
CA PHE A 164 -4.72 -24.14 -10.37
C PHE A 164 -4.46 -25.31 -9.44
N ASP A 165 -3.54 -25.12 -8.48
CA ASP A 165 -3.17 -26.13 -7.47
C ASP A 165 -4.11 -26.13 -6.26
N ALA A 166 -4.81 -25.02 -6.01
CA ALA A 166 -5.77 -24.85 -4.92
C ALA A 166 -6.80 -23.76 -5.25
N VAL A 167 -7.87 -23.70 -4.46
CA VAL A 167 -8.84 -22.61 -4.46
C VAL A 167 -8.92 -21.98 -3.08
N GLU A 168 -9.06 -20.64 -3.02
CA GLU A 168 -9.29 -19.92 -1.78
C GLU A 168 -10.71 -19.32 -1.78
N ILE A 169 -11.49 -19.64 -0.75
CA ILE A 169 -12.81 -19.08 -0.51
C ILE A 169 -12.63 -17.80 0.33
N HIS A 170 -13.15 -16.67 -0.16
CA HIS A 170 -13.04 -15.40 0.55
C HIS A 170 -14.19 -15.22 1.55
N ALA A 171 -13.91 -15.47 2.83
CA ALA A 171 -14.87 -15.36 3.93
C ALA A 171 -14.59 -14.16 4.88
N GLY A 172 -13.82 -13.17 4.45
CA GLY A 172 -13.47 -11.98 5.25
C GLY A 172 -13.79 -10.66 4.54
N HIS A 173 -13.34 -9.54 5.15
CA HIS A 173 -13.19 -8.22 4.55
C HIS A 173 -14.50 -7.60 4.03
N SER A 174 -15.61 -7.82 4.71
CA SER A 174 -16.94 -7.31 4.31
C SER A 174 -17.42 -7.78 2.94
N TYR A 175 -16.92 -8.91 2.40
CA TYR A 175 -17.52 -9.55 1.22
C TYR A 175 -18.69 -10.47 1.61
N LEU A 176 -19.40 -11.05 0.66
CA LEU A 176 -20.70 -11.68 0.90
C LEU A 176 -20.67 -12.71 2.04
N ILE A 177 -19.71 -13.65 2.04
CA ILE A 177 -19.63 -14.66 3.11
C ILE A 177 -19.37 -13.99 4.46
N SER A 178 -18.44 -13.01 4.53
CA SER A 178 -18.20 -12.22 5.74
C SER A 178 -19.45 -11.50 6.23
N GLN A 179 -20.32 -11.02 5.30
CA GLN A 179 -21.56 -10.34 5.65
C GLN A 179 -22.59 -11.29 6.31
N PHE A 180 -22.51 -12.58 6.03
CA PHE A 180 -23.31 -13.61 6.73
C PHE A 180 -22.72 -13.98 8.09
N LEU A 181 -21.39 -14.05 8.20
CA LEU A 181 -20.68 -14.41 9.44
C LEU A 181 -20.75 -13.31 10.51
N SER A 182 -20.68 -12.05 10.10
CA SER A 182 -20.61 -10.90 11.00
C SER A 182 -21.96 -10.55 11.63
N PRO A 183 -22.07 -10.42 12.97
CA PRO A 183 -23.28 -9.96 13.63
C PRO A 183 -23.59 -8.48 13.36
N ILE A 184 -22.60 -7.68 12.89
CA ILE A 184 -22.81 -6.30 12.48
C ILE A 184 -23.72 -6.22 11.26
N THR A 185 -23.49 -7.08 10.27
CA THR A 185 -24.16 -7.03 8.95
C THR A 185 -25.27 -8.06 8.79
N ASN A 186 -25.24 -9.18 9.53
CA ASN A 186 -26.27 -10.21 9.46
C ASN A 186 -27.36 -9.97 10.53
N LYS A 187 -28.48 -9.41 10.14
CA LYS A 187 -29.67 -9.17 11.00
C LYS A 187 -30.82 -10.11 10.67
N ARG A 188 -30.54 -11.24 9.99
CA ARG A 188 -31.55 -12.25 9.63
C ARG A 188 -32.10 -12.97 10.86
N THR A 189 -33.35 -13.39 10.77
CA THR A 189 -34.08 -14.16 11.80
C THR A 189 -34.46 -15.56 11.33
N ASP A 190 -34.02 -15.92 10.10
CA ASP A 190 -34.21 -17.25 9.53
C ASP A 190 -32.99 -18.16 9.82
N GLU A 191 -32.95 -19.32 9.15
CA GLU A 191 -31.89 -20.31 9.32
C GLU A 191 -30.48 -19.85 8.91
N PHE A 192 -30.32 -18.65 8.35
CA PHE A 192 -29.03 -18.06 7.96
C PHE A 192 -28.60 -16.90 8.89
N GLY A 193 -29.30 -16.66 10.01
CA GLY A 193 -29.00 -15.59 10.94
C GLY A 193 -29.30 -15.91 12.41
N GLY A 194 -28.98 -14.99 13.30
CA GLY A 194 -29.13 -15.16 14.73
C GLY A 194 -27.96 -15.91 15.36
N SER A 195 -28.07 -17.21 15.60
CA SER A 195 -27.02 -18.01 16.26
C SER A 195 -25.74 -18.13 15.40
N VAL A 196 -24.61 -18.45 16.06
CA VAL A 196 -23.33 -18.71 15.38
C VAL A 196 -23.50 -19.80 14.32
N GLU A 197 -24.16 -20.91 14.64
CA GLU A 197 -24.45 -22.00 13.70
C GLU A 197 -25.18 -21.51 12.45
N ASN A 198 -26.21 -20.68 12.62
CA ASN A 198 -27.00 -20.16 11.51
C ASN A 198 -26.19 -19.16 10.66
N ARG A 199 -25.40 -18.27 11.29
CA ARG A 199 -24.54 -17.33 10.54
C ARG A 199 -23.46 -18.04 9.74
N THR A 200 -22.96 -19.19 10.19
CA THR A 200 -21.97 -20.01 9.49
C THR A 200 -22.55 -20.87 8.38
N ARG A 201 -23.86 -21.12 8.39
CA ARG A 201 -24.54 -22.06 7.47
C ARG A 201 -24.24 -21.78 6.00
N PHE A 202 -24.33 -20.53 5.56
CA PHE A 202 -24.00 -20.17 4.17
C PHE A 202 -22.54 -20.50 3.81
N CYS A 203 -21.60 -20.14 4.65
CA CYS A 203 -20.17 -20.44 4.43
C CYS A 203 -19.92 -21.95 4.38
N ARG A 204 -20.50 -22.72 5.30
CA ARG A 204 -20.40 -24.19 5.33
C ARG A 204 -20.93 -24.80 4.03
N MET A 205 -22.12 -24.39 3.58
CA MET A 205 -22.70 -24.87 2.33
C MET A 205 -21.80 -24.58 1.12
N VAL A 206 -21.13 -23.42 1.10
CA VAL A 206 -20.15 -23.07 0.06
C VAL A 206 -18.96 -24.02 0.10
N ILE A 207 -18.38 -24.24 1.29
CA ILE A 207 -17.23 -25.16 1.47
C ILE A 207 -17.61 -26.57 1.02
N ASP A 208 -18.75 -27.10 1.47
CA ASP A 208 -19.25 -28.44 1.12
C ASP A 208 -19.46 -28.58 -0.39
N GLU A 209 -20.09 -27.59 -1.06
CA GLU A 209 -20.30 -27.63 -2.51
C GLU A 209 -18.96 -27.53 -3.28
N VAL A 210 -18.03 -26.69 -2.83
CA VAL A 210 -16.69 -26.62 -3.42
C VAL A 210 -15.99 -27.96 -3.30
N ARG A 211 -15.96 -28.58 -2.10
CA ARG A 211 -15.37 -29.91 -1.88
C ARG A 211 -15.98 -30.98 -2.77
N LYS A 212 -17.28 -30.99 -2.90
CA LYS A 212 -18.01 -31.91 -3.78
C LYS A 212 -17.57 -31.77 -5.24
N GLN A 213 -17.33 -30.55 -5.72
CA GLN A 213 -16.94 -30.29 -7.12
C GLN A 213 -15.48 -30.60 -7.42
N VAL A 214 -14.56 -30.32 -6.49
CA VAL A 214 -13.12 -30.47 -6.72
C VAL A 214 -12.55 -31.80 -6.21
N GLY A 215 -13.31 -32.54 -5.40
CA GLY A 215 -12.90 -33.84 -4.83
C GLY A 215 -11.97 -33.73 -3.62
N PRO A 216 -11.57 -34.87 -3.03
CA PRO A 216 -10.92 -34.91 -1.72
C PRO A 216 -9.45 -34.46 -1.70
N PHE A 217 -8.78 -34.44 -2.83
CA PHE A 217 -7.32 -34.19 -2.91
C PHE A 217 -6.95 -32.78 -3.32
N PHE A 218 -7.88 -31.97 -3.81
CA PHE A 218 -7.64 -30.60 -4.21
C PHE A 218 -7.72 -29.67 -2.97
N PRO A 219 -6.67 -28.92 -2.62
CA PRO A 219 -6.66 -28.09 -1.41
C PRO A 219 -7.71 -26.97 -1.47
N ILE A 220 -8.45 -26.80 -0.38
CA ILE A 220 -9.37 -25.68 -0.15
C ILE A 220 -8.77 -24.80 0.94
N MET A 221 -8.60 -23.52 0.60
CA MET A 221 -8.16 -22.50 1.53
C MET A 221 -9.36 -21.63 1.94
N LEU A 222 -9.37 -21.19 3.19
CA LEU A 222 -10.39 -20.26 3.71
C LEU A 222 -9.74 -19.00 4.22
N ARG A 223 -10.00 -17.87 3.57
CA ARG A 223 -9.57 -16.56 4.06
C ARG A 223 -10.64 -15.94 4.94
N LEU A 224 -10.25 -15.55 6.14
CA LEU A 224 -11.16 -15.03 7.17
C LEU A 224 -10.65 -13.72 7.79
N SER A 225 -11.55 -12.94 8.37
CA SER A 225 -11.22 -11.84 9.28
C SER A 225 -11.30 -12.39 10.70
N ALA A 226 -10.14 -12.81 11.24
CA ALA A 226 -10.08 -13.48 12.55
C ALA A 226 -10.49 -12.58 13.72
N ASP A 227 -10.36 -11.27 13.54
CA ASP A 227 -10.92 -10.24 14.40
C ASP A 227 -11.41 -9.10 13.49
N GLU A 228 -12.66 -8.69 13.64
CA GLU A 228 -13.23 -7.63 12.81
C GLU A 228 -12.76 -6.23 13.25
N LEU A 229 -12.23 -6.12 14.49
CA LEU A 229 -11.69 -4.88 15.07
C LEU A 229 -12.70 -3.72 14.96
N MET A 230 -13.96 -4.04 15.22
CA MET A 230 -15.10 -3.12 15.23
C MET A 230 -16.04 -3.46 16.38
N GLU A 231 -16.63 -2.43 16.97
CA GLU A 231 -17.63 -2.60 18.04
C GLU A 231 -18.83 -3.44 17.55
N GLY A 232 -19.16 -4.48 18.31
CA GLY A 232 -20.22 -5.42 17.99
C GLY A 232 -19.90 -6.42 16.87
N GLY A 233 -18.67 -6.43 16.36
CA GLY A 233 -18.18 -7.41 15.39
C GLY A 233 -17.66 -8.68 16.05
N ASN A 234 -17.31 -9.68 15.23
CA ASN A 234 -16.65 -10.89 15.73
C ASN A 234 -15.25 -10.56 16.26
N THR A 235 -14.97 -11.01 17.48
CA THR A 235 -13.64 -11.06 18.08
C THR A 235 -12.89 -12.31 17.61
N LEU A 236 -11.63 -12.45 18.02
CA LEU A 236 -10.87 -13.68 17.77
C LEU A 236 -11.53 -14.90 18.42
N GLU A 237 -12.09 -14.75 19.62
CA GLU A 237 -12.79 -15.81 20.33
C GLU A 237 -14.07 -16.24 19.57
N ASP A 238 -14.88 -15.28 19.11
CA ASP A 238 -16.06 -15.57 18.27
C ASP A 238 -15.67 -16.28 16.97
N THR A 239 -14.54 -15.90 16.40
CA THR A 239 -14.01 -16.53 15.18
C THR A 239 -13.59 -17.97 15.46
N LEU A 240 -12.91 -18.22 16.54
CA LEU A 240 -12.55 -19.60 16.94
C LEU A 240 -13.80 -20.46 17.18
N GLU A 241 -14.90 -19.88 17.71
CA GLU A 241 -16.17 -20.58 17.88
C GLU A 241 -16.81 -20.91 16.52
N TYR A 242 -16.95 -19.93 15.63
CA TYR A 242 -17.60 -20.22 14.35
C TYR A 242 -16.78 -21.13 13.43
N LEU A 243 -15.44 -21.19 13.56
CA LEU A 243 -14.61 -22.12 12.82
C LEU A 243 -14.80 -23.58 13.23
N ASP A 244 -15.33 -23.88 14.43
CA ASP A 244 -15.73 -25.23 14.80
C ASP A 244 -16.74 -25.82 13.81
N TYR A 245 -17.61 -24.98 13.21
CA TYR A 245 -18.61 -25.37 12.22
C TYR A 245 -18.07 -25.43 10.78
N LEU A 246 -16.89 -24.88 10.49
CA LEU A 246 -16.38 -24.68 9.12
C LEU A 246 -15.12 -25.49 8.81
N GLN A 247 -14.37 -25.92 9.83
CA GLN A 247 -12.99 -26.37 9.65
C GLN A 247 -12.85 -27.74 8.95
N GLU A 248 -13.88 -28.57 8.91
CA GLU A 248 -13.76 -29.98 8.52
C GLU A 248 -13.14 -30.16 7.12
N GLU A 249 -13.67 -29.46 6.12
CA GLU A 249 -13.25 -29.55 4.72
C GLU A 249 -12.24 -28.47 4.29
N VAL A 250 -11.78 -27.62 5.23
CA VAL A 250 -10.75 -26.60 4.98
C VAL A 250 -9.37 -27.21 5.23
N ASP A 251 -8.43 -26.98 4.31
CA ASP A 251 -7.07 -27.51 4.35
C ASP A 251 -6.03 -26.51 4.82
N ILE A 252 -6.25 -25.21 4.55
CA ILE A 252 -5.35 -24.10 4.95
C ILE A 252 -6.22 -22.92 5.37
N PHE A 253 -5.90 -22.30 6.51
CA PHE A 253 -6.50 -21.04 6.92
C PHE A 253 -5.61 -19.86 6.52
N ASP A 254 -6.17 -18.90 5.78
CA ASP A 254 -5.57 -17.59 5.52
C ASP A 254 -6.12 -16.60 6.54
N VAL A 255 -5.32 -16.30 7.58
CA VAL A 255 -5.75 -15.57 8.77
C VAL A 255 -5.48 -14.08 8.63
N SER A 256 -6.50 -13.35 8.19
CA SER A 256 -6.52 -11.89 8.10
C SER A 256 -7.32 -11.28 9.24
N CYS A 257 -7.59 -9.96 9.19
CA CYS A 257 -8.45 -9.25 10.13
C CYS A 257 -9.08 -8.01 9.49
N GLY A 258 -10.01 -7.38 10.21
CA GLY A 258 -10.66 -6.14 9.84
C GLY A 258 -11.75 -6.30 8.78
N LEU A 259 -12.56 -5.26 8.69
CA LEU A 259 -13.65 -5.07 7.72
C LEU A 259 -13.44 -3.75 6.96
N ASN A 260 -14.38 -3.41 6.07
CA ASN A 260 -14.35 -2.10 5.38
C ASN A 260 -14.39 -0.91 6.35
N GLY A 261 -15.04 -1.05 7.51
CA GLY A 261 -15.08 -0.02 8.56
C GLY A 261 -13.79 0.08 9.39
N SER A 262 -12.97 -0.96 9.40
CA SER A 262 -11.67 -1.05 10.08
C SER A 262 -10.54 -1.33 9.08
N ILE A 263 -10.59 -0.70 7.90
CA ILE A 263 -9.72 -0.97 6.75
C ILE A 263 -8.23 -0.76 7.05
N GLN A 264 -7.86 0.09 8.03
CA GLN A 264 -6.48 0.32 8.46
C GLN A 264 -5.83 -0.91 9.11
N TYR A 265 -6.63 -1.89 9.55
CA TYR A 265 -6.16 -3.18 10.04
C TYR A 265 -6.21 -4.27 8.96
N GLN A 266 -7.15 -4.17 8.03
CA GLN A 266 -7.23 -5.05 6.86
C GLN A 266 -6.04 -4.84 5.91
N ILE A 267 -5.73 -3.58 5.61
CA ILE A 267 -4.60 -3.14 4.77
C ILE A 267 -3.65 -2.35 5.67
N ASP A 268 -2.93 -3.02 6.50
CA ASP A 268 -2.12 -2.48 7.59
C ASP A 268 -1.64 -1.04 7.40
N ALA A 269 -2.02 -0.15 8.34
CA ALA A 269 -1.49 1.18 8.43
C ALA A 269 0.02 1.16 8.71
N ASN A 270 0.69 2.27 8.47
CA ASN A 270 2.14 2.31 8.47
C ASN A 270 2.76 2.09 9.87
N TYR A 271 2.08 2.53 10.94
CA TYR A 271 2.56 2.41 12.32
C TYR A 271 2.48 0.98 12.88
N LEU A 272 1.67 0.11 12.29
CA LEU A 272 1.52 -1.28 12.75
C LEU A 272 2.82 -2.06 12.54
N PRO A 273 3.38 -2.70 13.57
CA PRO A 273 4.65 -3.42 13.47
C PRO A 273 4.63 -4.55 12.43
N ASP A 274 5.79 -4.94 11.94
CA ASP A 274 5.92 -6.11 11.06
C ASP A 274 5.51 -7.38 11.82
N GLY A 275 4.54 -8.13 11.28
CA GLY A 275 4.02 -9.37 11.87
C GLY A 275 3.08 -9.18 13.07
N TRP A 276 2.57 -7.97 13.30
CA TRP A 276 1.79 -7.58 14.49
C TRP A 276 0.60 -8.50 14.82
N ARG A 277 0.04 -9.17 13.85
CA ARG A 277 -1.15 -10.03 14.02
C ARG A 277 -0.86 -11.53 13.94
N SER A 278 0.42 -11.97 14.06
CA SER A 278 0.77 -13.40 14.01
C SER A 278 0.06 -14.22 15.09
N TYR A 279 -0.25 -13.62 16.24
CA TYR A 279 -1.00 -14.26 17.33
C TYR A 279 -2.39 -14.78 16.91
N MET A 280 -3.04 -14.13 15.93
CA MET A 280 -4.33 -14.60 15.42
C MET A 280 -4.17 -15.92 14.65
N ALA A 281 -3.15 -15.99 13.78
CA ALA A 281 -2.84 -17.22 13.06
C ALA A 281 -2.42 -18.34 14.02
N LYS A 282 -1.65 -18.02 15.07
CA LYS A 282 -1.28 -18.93 16.14
C LYS A 282 -2.48 -19.55 16.82
N ALA A 283 -3.46 -18.72 17.24
CA ALA A 283 -4.66 -19.18 17.90
C ALA A 283 -5.48 -20.16 17.03
N VAL A 284 -5.64 -19.86 15.75
CA VAL A 284 -6.34 -20.74 14.80
C VAL A 284 -5.56 -22.03 14.60
N ARG A 285 -4.24 -21.94 14.40
CA ARG A 285 -3.35 -23.08 14.19
C ARG A 285 -3.36 -24.05 15.39
N GLU A 286 -3.23 -23.52 16.60
CA GLU A 286 -3.22 -24.32 17.83
C GLU A 286 -4.56 -25.03 18.07
N LYS A 287 -5.68 -24.35 17.81
CA LYS A 287 -7.01 -24.93 18.03
C LYS A 287 -7.33 -26.04 17.02
N PHE A 288 -7.03 -25.83 15.73
CA PHE A 288 -7.49 -26.74 14.67
C PHE A 288 -6.40 -27.67 14.13
N ASN A 289 -5.14 -27.48 14.52
CA ASN A 289 -3.99 -28.25 14.05
C ASN A 289 -3.93 -28.35 12.52
N LYS A 290 -4.18 -27.23 11.83
CA LYS A 290 -4.16 -27.11 10.37
C LYS A 290 -3.18 -26.00 9.95
N PRO A 291 -2.58 -26.10 8.74
CA PRO A 291 -1.70 -25.06 8.23
C PRO A 291 -2.37 -23.68 8.20
N CYS A 292 -1.66 -22.68 8.70
CA CYS A 292 -2.12 -21.30 8.74
C CYS A 292 -1.15 -20.36 8.02
N ILE A 293 -1.69 -19.39 7.29
CA ILE A 293 -0.96 -18.25 6.74
C ILE A 293 -1.09 -17.08 7.70
N SER A 294 0.04 -16.54 8.17
CA SER A 294 0.10 -15.27 8.90
C SER A 294 0.58 -14.14 7.98
N MET A 295 0.03 -12.97 8.16
CA MET A 295 0.41 -11.75 7.45
C MET A 295 0.40 -10.55 8.40
N GLY A 296 0.70 -9.35 7.91
CA GLY A 296 0.68 -8.09 8.67
C GLY A 296 1.99 -7.34 8.51
N ASN A 297 2.06 -6.46 7.50
CA ASN A 297 3.25 -5.65 7.19
C ASN A 297 4.59 -6.44 7.09
N VAL A 298 4.58 -7.76 6.94
CA VAL A 298 5.81 -8.56 6.84
C VAL A 298 6.58 -8.15 5.59
N ARG A 299 7.83 -7.72 5.78
CA ARG A 299 8.73 -7.22 4.73
C ARG A 299 10.21 -7.50 5.05
N ASP A 300 10.49 -7.79 6.31
CA ASP A 300 11.83 -8.16 6.79
C ASP A 300 11.93 -9.70 6.93
N PRO A 301 12.99 -10.34 6.37
CA PRO A 301 13.14 -11.79 6.45
C PRO A 301 13.32 -12.29 7.89
N LYS A 302 13.91 -11.50 8.78
CA LYS A 302 14.06 -11.88 10.20
C LYS A 302 12.71 -12.01 10.90
N VAL A 303 11.76 -11.15 10.56
CA VAL A 303 10.40 -11.22 11.12
C VAL A 303 9.66 -12.45 10.57
N ALA A 304 9.77 -12.70 9.25
CA ALA A 304 9.19 -13.89 8.63
C ALA A 304 9.73 -15.19 9.23
N GLU A 305 11.05 -15.28 9.39
CA GLU A 305 11.72 -16.45 10.00
C GLU A 305 11.27 -16.66 11.45
N ARG A 306 11.22 -15.58 12.25
CA ARG A 306 10.78 -15.66 13.65
C ARG A 306 9.36 -16.21 13.77
N ILE A 307 8.39 -15.70 12.99
CA ILE A 307 6.99 -16.16 13.03
C ILE A 307 6.90 -17.66 12.74
N LEU A 308 7.69 -18.16 11.79
CA LEU A 308 7.73 -19.58 11.44
C LEU A 308 8.44 -20.41 12.52
N ALA A 309 9.57 -19.93 13.03
CA ALA A 309 10.36 -20.60 14.05
C ALA A 309 9.61 -20.71 15.40
N ASP A 310 8.87 -19.67 15.78
CA ASP A 310 8.05 -19.64 16.99
C ASP A 310 6.75 -20.48 16.84
N GLY A 311 6.48 -21.00 15.63
CA GLY A 311 5.28 -21.78 15.34
C GLY A 311 3.98 -20.96 15.34
N ASP A 312 4.06 -19.66 15.18
CA ASP A 312 2.88 -18.79 15.09
C ASP A 312 2.09 -19.04 13.79
N ALA A 313 2.78 -19.51 12.74
CA ALA A 313 2.16 -19.88 11.46
C ALA A 313 3.01 -20.91 10.71
N ASP A 314 2.44 -21.50 9.66
CA ASP A 314 3.13 -22.42 8.75
C ASP A 314 3.58 -21.76 7.46
N LEU A 315 2.95 -20.64 7.09
CA LEU A 315 3.18 -19.86 5.89
C LEU A 315 3.16 -18.36 6.20
N ILE A 316 3.94 -17.60 5.47
CA ILE A 316 4.02 -16.13 5.57
C ILE A 316 3.36 -15.48 4.36
N GLY A 317 2.29 -14.76 4.60
CA GLY A 317 1.57 -13.98 3.61
C GLY A 317 2.20 -12.62 3.37
N MET A 318 2.66 -12.35 2.16
CA MET A 318 3.22 -11.07 1.74
C MET A 318 2.39 -10.47 0.61
N GLY A 319 1.78 -9.32 0.85
CA GLY A 319 1.07 -8.56 -0.16
C GLY A 319 1.96 -7.46 -0.75
N ARG A 320 1.91 -6.29 -0.13
CA ARG A 320 2.63 -5.08 -0.56
C ARG A 320 4.15 -5.25 -0.60
N GLY A 321 4.72 -6.14 0.23
CA GLY A 321 6.14 -6.49 0.18
C GLY A 321 6.56 -7.01 -1.19
N LEU A 322 5.76 -7.92 -1.79
CA LEU A 322 6.00 -8.46 -3.14
C LEU A 322 5.55 -7.52 -4.28
N ILE A 323 4.74 -6.48 -4.02
CA ILE A 323 4.55 -5.39 -4.98
C ILE A 323 5.81 -4.53 -5.02
N ALA A 324 6.38 -4.21 -3.86
CA ALA A 324 7.58 -3.40 -3.75
C ALA A 324 8.81 -4.12 -4.33
N ASP A 325 9.00 -5.39 -3.99
CA ASP A 325 10.11 -6.21 -4.48
C ASP A 325 9.65 -7.60 -4.94
N PRO A 326 9.40 -7.82 -6.23
CA PRO A 326 9.00 -9.13 -6.73
C PRO A 326 10.08 -10.20 -6.58
N ALA A 327 11.36 -9.82 -6.44
CA ALA A 327 12.50 -10.72 -6.29
C ALA A 327 12.90 -10.98 -4.82
N TRP A 328 12.06 -10.56 -3.87
CA TRP A 328 12.33 -10.65 -2.44
C TRP A 328 12.84 -12.04 -2.02
N VAL A 329 12.16 -13.11 -2.44
CA VAL A 329 12.51 -14.50 -2.04
C VAL A 329 13.90 -14.90 -2.54
N ASN A 330 14.21 -14.62 -3.82
CA ASN A 330 15.52 -14.95 -4.39
C ASN A 330 16.65 -14.15 -3.74
N LYS A 331 16.43 -12.86 -3.47
CA LYS A 331 17.42 -12.01 -2.78
C LYS A 331 17.74 -12.56 -1.39
N VAL A 332 16.72 -12.93 -0.61
CA VAL A 332 16.90 -13.53 0.72
C VAL A 332 17.59 -14.91 0.62
N ALA A 333 17.19 -15.74 -0.36
CA ALA A 333 17.82 -17.06 -0.56
C ALA A 333 19.30 -17.00 -0.89
N THR A 334 19.76 -15.88 -1.48
CA THR A 334 21.14 -15.69 -1.94
C THR A 334 21.97 -14.76 -1.04
N GLY A 335 21.43 -14.32 0.11
CA GLY A 335 22.13 -13.45 1.07
C GLY A 335 22.27 -11.99 0.63
N HIS A 336 21.30 -11.52 -0.17
CA HIS A 336 21.27 -10.14 -0.69
C HIS A 336 20.15 -9.30 -0.06
N GLU A 337 19.97 -9.39 1.25
CA GLU A 337 18.92 -8.68 1.99
C GLU A 337 19.10 -7.15 1.94
N CYS A 338 20.35 -6.67 1.79
CA CYS A 338 20.61 -5.24 1.63
C CYS A 338 20.03 -4.67 0.33
N ASP A 339 19.83 -5.53 -0.69
CA ASP A 339 19.23 -5.15 -1.98
C ASP A 339 17.70 -5.12 -1.94
N LEU A 340 17.07 -5.45 -0.80
CA LEU A 340 15.61 -5.48 -0.69
C LEU A 340 15.00 -4.08 -0.78
N ARG A 341 14.08 -3.91 -1.73
CA ARG A 341 13.22 -2.74 -1.86
C ARG A 341 12.01 -2.91 -0.94
N LYS A 342 12.17 -2.55 0.34
CA LYS A 342 11.13 -2.77 1.34
C LYS A 342 9.90 -1.88 1.10
N CYS A 343 8.71 -2.44 1.30
CA CYS A 343 7.47 -1.67 1.29
C CYS A 343 7.46 -0.65 2.45
N ILE A 344 7.17 0.61 2.16
CA ILE A 344 7.08 1.68 3.16
C ILE A 344 5.65 1.86 3.73
N SER A 345 4.74 0.95 3.43
CA SER A 345 3.34 0.94 3.89
C SER A 345 2.56 2.24 3.66
N CYS A 346 2.89 2.98 2.59
CA CYS A 346 2.30 4.28 2.26
C CYS A 346 0.88 4.21 1.69
N ASN A 347 0.43 3.05 1.23
CA ASN A 347 -0.88 2.79 0.61
C ASN A 347 -1.24 3.62 -0.64
N VAL A 348 -0.41 4.56 -1.08
CA VAL A 348 -0.71 5.55 -2.14
C VAL A 348 -0.97 4.90 -3.50
N GLY A 349 0.01 4.15 -4.02
CA GLY A 349 -0.06 3.59 -5.38
C GLY A 349 -0.85 2.28 -5.48
N CYS A 350 -0.97 1.53 -4.40
CA CYS A 350 -1.71 0.27 -4.36
C CYS A 350 -3.17 0.48 -3.92
N ALA A 351 -3.45 0.55 -2.62
CA ALA A 351 -4.80 0.73 -2.08
C ALA A 351 -5.44 2.05 -2.56
N GLY A 352 -4.69 3.15 -2.56
CA GLY A 352 -5.18 4.46 -3.00
C GLY A 352 -5.63 4.46 -4.45
N ASN A 353 -4.85 3.87 -5.36
CA ASN A 353 -5.25 3.76 -6.77
C ASN A 353 -6.46 2.85 -6.94
N ARG A 354 -6.41 1.63 -6.41
CA ARG A 354 -7.47 0.65 -6.64
C ARG A 354 -8.77 1.00 -5.93
N ILE A 355 -8.72 1.26 -4.62
CA ILE A 355 -9.91 1.48 -3.79
C ILE A 355 -10.37 2.94 -3.89
N GLY A 356 -9.43 3.89 -3.80
CA GLY A 356 -9.73 5.31 -3.76
C GLY A 356 -10.25 5.87 -5.08
N VAL A 357 -9.61 5.50 -6.20
CA VAL A 357 -9.89 6.12 -7.51
C VAL A 357 -10.11 5.13 -8.66
N ASN A 358 -10.27 3.84 -8.36
CA ASN A 358 -10.53 2.77 -9.34
C ASN A 358 -9.53 2.74 -10.52
N ARG A 359 -8.25 2.93 -10.22
CA ARG A 359 -7.13 2.85 -11.19
C ARG A 359 -6.33 1.57 -11.00
N PRO A 360 -5.58 1.13 -12.00
CA PRO A 360 -4.58 0.07 -11.85
C PRO A 360 -3.58 0.40 -10.74
N ILE A 361 -3.12 -0.62 -10.02
CA ILE A 361 -2.13 -0.41 -8.96
C ILE A 361 -0.79 0.04 -9.52
N ARG A 362 -0.08 0.82 -8.70
CA ARG A 362 1.33 1.21 -8.83
C ARG A 362 2.02 1.04 -7.49
N CYS A 363 3.31 1.30 -7.43
CA CYS A 363 4.04 1.32 -6.17
C CYS A 363 4.93 2.55 -6.08
N THR A 364 4.97 3.15 -4.90
CA THR A 364 5.78 4.34 -4.61
C THR A 364 7.27 4.05 -4.75
N VAL A 365 7.70 2.89 -4.29
CA VAL A 365 9.12 2.51 -4.27
C VAL A 365 9.54 1.64 -5.47
N ASN A 366 8.58 1.12 -6.23
CA ASN A 366 8.84 0.27 -7.40
C ASN A 366 8.18 0.84 -8.66
N PRO A 367 8.89 1.55 -9.51
CA PRO A 367 8.35 2.07 -10.77
C PRO A 367 8.11 0.98 -11.83
N SER A 368 8.64 -0.23 -11.63
CA SER A 368 8.57 -1.36 -12.58
C SER A 368 7.68 -2.51 -12.09
N VAL A 369 6.51 -2.20 -11.54
CA VAL A 369 5.60 -3.21 -10.93
C VAL A 369 5.22 -4.35 -11.88
N LEU A 370 5.04 -4.04 -13.18
CA LEU A 370 4.60 -4.98 -14.22
C LEU A 370 5.76 -5.69 -14.92
N GLU A 371 6.83 -4.96 -15.18
CA GLU A 371 7.90 -5.41 -16.07
C GLU A 371 9.14 -5.90 -15.30
N GLY A 372 9.19 -5.61 -14.01
CA GLY A 372 10.39 -5.82 -13.22
C GLY A 372 11.56 -4.96 -13.73
N ASP A 373 12.77 -5.38 -13.44
CA ASP A 373 13.98 -4.61 -13.78
C ASP A 373 14.53 -4.97 -15.19
N VAL A 374 13.63 -5.27 -16.15
CA VAL A 374 14.01 -5.66 -17.53
C VAL A 374 14.81 -4.55 -18.25
N TYR A 375 14.56 -3.28 -17.92
CA TYR A 375 15.30 -2.14 -18.47
C TYR A 375 16.81 -2.23 -18.24
N LYS A 376 17.29 -2.90 -17.19
CA LYS A 376 18.72 -3.11 -16.90
C LYS A 376 19.47 -3.92 -17.97
N LYS A 377 18.71 -4.57 -18.87
CA LYS A 377 19.29 -5.26 -20.05
C LYS A 377 19.56 -4.31 -21.22
N LYS A 378 19.01 -3.09 -21.17
CA LYS A 378 19.29 -2.06 -22.16
C LYS A 378 20.64 -1.40 -21.84
N HIS A 379 21.40 -1.06 -22.86
CA HIS A 379 22.66 -0.35 -22.71
C HIS A 379 22.73 0.77 -23.74
N VAL A 380 23.26 1.92 -23.31
CA VAL A 380 23.51 3.03 -24.23
C VAL A 380 24.47 2.62 -25.33
N ASN A 381 24.17 3.04 -26.56
CA ASN A 381 24.92 2.69 -27.77
C ASN A 381 26.07 3.67 -28.09
N LYS A 382 26.14 4.79 -27.37
CA LYS A 382 27.16 5.84 -27.46
C LYS A 382 27.37 6.49 -26.10
N ASN A 383 28.49 7.17 -25.92
CA ASN A 383 28.79 7.87 -24.65
C ASN A 383 27.69 8.90 -24.32
N CYS A 384 27.19 8.86 -23.10
CA CYS A 384 26.15 9.76 -22.59
C CYS A 384 26.51 10.19 -21.15
N ASN A 385 26.69 11.50 -20.97
CA ASN A 385 26.93 12.11 -19.67
C ASN A 385 25.61 12.70 -19.15
N VAL A 386 25.17 12.28 -17.98
CA VAL A 386 23.96 12.76 -17.32
C VAL A 386 24.33 13.45 -16.02
N VAL A 387 23.93 14.71 -15.87
CA VAL A 387 24.09 15.46 -14.61
C VAL A 387 22.76 15.57 -13.92
N VAL A 388 22.65 15.02 -12.71
CA VAL A 388 21.45 15.06 -11.86
C VAL A 388 21.69 16.04 -10.71
N ILE A 389 20.77 16.97 -10.49
CA ILE A 389 20.87 18.01 -9.45
C ILE A 389 19.80 17.77 -8.39
N GLY A 390 20.24 17.45 -7.19
CA GLY A 390 19.41 17.10 -6.04
C GLY A 390 19.37 15.61 -5.76
N GLY A 391 19.88 15.21 -4.60
CA GLY A 391 19.98 13.84 -4.11
C GLY A 391 18.74 13.34 -3.35
N GLY A 392 17.53 13.87 -3.64
CA GLY A 392 16.28 13.35 -3.15
C GLY A 392 15.87 12.05 -3.85
N THR A 393 14.72 11.48 -3.48
CA THR A 393 14.26 10.18 -4.04
C THR A 393 14.09 10.19 -5.55
N ALA A 394 13.61 11.28 -6.14
CA ALA A 394 13.46 11.42 -7.59
C ALA A 394 14.81 11.48 -8.31
N GLY A 395 15.74 12.28 -7.80
CA GLY A 395 17.08 12.41 -8.36
C GLY A 395 17.91 11.14 -8.22
N LEU A 396 17.88 10.49 -7.07
CA LEU A 396 18.53 9.19 -6.86
C LEU A 396 17.96 8.11 -7.80
N GLU A 397 16.64 8.06 -8.00
CA GLU A 397 16.03 7.11 -8.96
C GLU A 397 16.50 7.39 -10.39
N ALA A 398 16.54 8.67 -10.81
CA ALA A 398 17.05 9.03 -12.13
C ALA A 398 18.54 8.68 -12.28
N ALA A 399 19.37 9.03 -11.30
CA ALA A 399 20.80 8.77 -11.30
C ALA A 399 21.13 7.26 -11.37
N CYS A 400 20.49 6.46 -10.52
CA CYS A 400 20.67 5.01 -10.59
C CYS A 400 20.21 4.44 -11.92
N THR A 401 19.06 4.88 -12.44
CA THR A 401 18.49 4.38 -13.68
C THR A 401 19.39 4.66 -14.88
N THR A 402 19.97 5.87 -14.98
CA THR A 402 20.89 6.23 -16.06
C THR A 402 22.21 5.48 -15.98
N ALA A 403 22.77 5.35 -14.79
CA ALA A 403 24.00 4.58 -14.61
C ALA A 403 23.80 3.08 -14.91
N GLU A 404 22.69 2.48 -14.51
CA GLU A 404 22.38 1.06 -14.78
C GLU A 404 22.25 0.72 -16.27
N VAL A 405 21.92 1.70 -17.12
CA VAL A 405 21.90 1.51 -18.57
C VAL A 405 23.21 1.98 -19.25
N GLY A 406 24.23 2.34 -18.44
CA GLY A 406 25.60 2.60 -18.91
C GLY A 406 25.95 4.05 -19.19
N CYS A 407 25.14 5.05 -18.79
CA CYS A 407 25.51 6.44 -18.83
C CYS A 407 26.58 6.76 -17.78
N ASN A 408 27.50 7.69 -18.05
CA ASN A 408 28.28 8.33 -17.00
C ASN A 408 27.38 9.32 -16.26
N THR A 409 27.11 9.08 -14.99
CA THR A 409 26.13 9.84 -14.23
C THR A 409 26.80 10.61 -13.09
N PHE A 410 26.49 11.90 -12.96
CA PHE A 410 27.04 12.80 -11.97
C PHE A 410 25.91 13.40 -11.15
N LEU A 411 25.82 13.00 -9.87
CA LEU A 411 24.80 13.51 -8.93
C LEU A 411 25.40 14.62 -8.08
N LEU A 412 24.82 15.82 -8.17
CA LEU A 412 25.21 16.99 -7.36
C LEU A 412 24.17 17.21 -6.27
N GLU A 413 24.59 17.19 -5.01
CA GLU A 413 23.75 17.49 -3.85
C GLU A 413 24.37 18.62 -3.01
N LYS A 414 23.59 19.68 -2.76
CA LYS A 414 24.05 20.86 -2.03
C LYS A 414 24.30 20.59 -0.54
N SER A 415 23.62 19.62 0.05
CA SER A 415 23.79 19.22 1.45
C SER A 415 24.83 18.11 1.61
N ASN A 416 25.16 17.80 2.85
CA ASN A 416 26.02 16.66 3.18
C ASN A 416 25.25 15.32 3.20
N GLU A 417 23.92 15.34 3.14
CA GLU A 417 23.06 14.17 3.27
C GLU A 417 22.25 13.95 1.99
N LEU A 418 22.02 12.67 1.64
CA LEU A 418 21.15 12.25 0.55
C LEU A 418 19.77 11.85 1.08
N GLY A 419 18.82 11.69 0.16
CA GLY A 419 17.45 11.22 0.45
C GLY A 419 16.41 12.34 0.58
N GLY A 420 16.87 13.61 0.69
CA GLY A 420 16.01 14.78 0.68
C GLY A 420 14.90 14.77 1.74
N LEU A 421 13.70 15.27 1.38
CA LEU A 421 12.56 15.35 2.30
C LEU A 421 12.14 13.98 2.84
N ALA A 422 12.28 12.89 2.09
CA ALA A 422 11.92 11.55 2.57
C ALA A 422 12.78 11.14 3.79
N SER A 423 14.09 11.41 3.75
CA SER A 423 14.98 11.17 4.90
C SER A 423 14.67 12.08 6.09
N LEU A 424 14.28 13.34 5.84
CA LEU A 424 13.90 14.26 6.92
C LEU A 424 12.58 13.82 7.59
N ILE A 425 11.54 13.55 6.82
CA ILE A 425 10.22 13.14 7.35
C ILE A 425 10.33 11.81 8.11
N SER A 426 11.22 10.91 7.71
CA SER A 426 11.42 9.64 8.41
C SER A 426 11.93 9.78 9.85
N LYS A 427 12.40 10.97 10.26
CA LYS A 427 12.75 11.28 11.66
C LYS A 427 11.53 11.38 12.57
N ILE A 428 10.35 11.60 12.02
CA ILE A 428 9.07 11.50 12.76
C ILE A 428 8.84 10.03 13.12
N PRO A 429 8.68 9.65 14.40
CA PRO A 429 8.63 8.24 14.83
C PRO A 429 7.62 7.38 14.07
N ALA A 430 6.40 7.89 13.86
CA ALA A 430 5.35 7.20 13.10
C ALA A 430 5.66 7.06 11.60
N LYS A 431 6.68 7.76 11.07
CA LYS A 431 7.08 7.74 9.66
C LYS A 431 8.44 7.06 9.42
N ASN A 432 8.99 6.39 10.41
CA ASN A 432 10.34 5.80 10.34
C ASN A 432 10.54 4.83 9.17
N ARG A 433 9.50 4.09 8.75
CA ARG A 433 9.55 3.19 7.58
C ARG A 433 9.89 3.89 6.27
N LEU A 434 9.65 5.19 6.19
CA LEU A 434 9.98 5.98 5.01
C LEU A 434 11.47 5.99 4.72
N ALA A 435 12.33 5.87 5.75
CA ALA A 435 13.78 5.80 5.61
C ALA A 435 14.26 4.64 4.73
N ASP A 436 13.52 3.52 4.67
CA ASP A 436 13.91 2.35 3.89
C ASP A 436 14.06 2.65 2.39
N PHE A 437 13.29 3.59 1.86
CA PHE A 437 13.35 3.89 0.42
C PHE A 437 14.58 4.72 0.04
N PRO A 438 14.90 5.88 0.67
CA PRO A 438 16.16 6.55 0.41
C PRO A 438 17.38 5.66 0.72
N HIS A 439 17.37 4.86 1.78
CA HIS A 439 18.46 3.91 2.07
C HIS A 439 18.64 2.88 0.94
N TYR A 440 17.57 2.31 0.42
CA TYR A 440 17.61 1.42 -0.74
C TYR A 440 18.22 2.12 -1.97
N LEU A 441 17.84 3.37 -2.25
CA LEU A 441 18.36 4.11 -3.40
C LEU A 441 19.84 4.45 -3.23
N MET A 442 20.26 4.84 -2.04
CA MET A 442 21.69 5.08 -1.73
C MET A 442 22.51 3.81 -1.87
N HIS A 443 22.04 2.69 -1.28
CA HIS A 443 22.71 1.39 -1.44
C HIS A 443 22.82 0.99 -2.91
N ARG A 444 21.74 1.16 -3.69
CA ARG A 444 21.74 0.89 -5.13
C ARG A 444 22.76 1.78 -5.87
N ALA A 445 22.89 3.04 -5.49
CA ALA A 445 23.86 3.97 -6.08
C ALA A 445 25.31 3.57 -5.78
N GLU A 446 25.60 3.05 -4.60
CA GLU A 446 26.93 2.58 -4.18
C GLU A 446 27.42 1.37 -4.97
N GLN A 447 26.53 0.62 -5.64
CA GLN A 447 26.87 -0.55 -6.45
C GLN A 447 27.21 -0.18 -7.91
N LEU A 448 27.23 1.12 -8.28
CA LEU A 448 27.36 1.57 -9.66
C LEU A 448 28.67 2.36 -9.86
N ASP A 449 29.65 1.75 -10.50
CA ASP A 449 30.99 2.34 -10.73
C ASP A 449 30.97 3.59 -11.62
N ASN A 450 29.92 3.78 -12.42
CA ASN A 450 29.72 4.90 -13.33
C ASN A 450 28.74 5.97 -12.78
N LEU A 451 28.42 5.92 -11.50
CA LEU A 451 27.67 6.94 -10.77
C LEU A 451 28.56 7.67 -9.77
N TYR A 452 28.81 8.95 -10.03
CA TYR A 452 29.66 9.80 -9.21
C TYR A 452 28.80 10.77 -8.39
N ILE A 453 28.93 10.75 -7.07
CA ILE A 453 28.13 11.56 -6.14
C ILE A 453 28.98 12.67 -5.53
N PHE A 454 28.55 13.92 -5.69
CA PHE A 454 29.20 15.11 -5.19
C PHE A 454 28.30 15.79 -4.15
N LYS A 455 28.55 15.52 -2.88
CA LYS A 455 27.89 16.20 -1.75
C LYS A 455 28.50 17.59 -1.53
N ASN A 456 27.79 18.46 -0.81
CA ASN A 456 28.19 19.86 -0.56
C ASN A 456 28.50 20.60 -1.88
N THR A 457 27.82 20.25 -2.96
CA THR A 457 28.06 20.78 -4.30
C THR A 457 26.76 21.31 -4.90
N GLU A 458 26.73 22.62 -5.11
CA GLU A 458 25.58 23.29 -5.71
C GLU A 458 25.55 23.08 -7.23
N GLY A 459 24.38 22.86 -7.79
CA GLY A 459 24.18 22.66 -9.23
C GLY A 459 24.19 23.98 -10.01
N THR A 460 25.29 24.73 -9.94
CA THR A 460 25.48 25.95 -10.73
C THR A 460 25.82 25.58 -12.18
N PRO A 461 25.51 26.45 -13.18
CA PRO A 461 25.92 26.21 -14.58
C PRO A 461 27.41 25.95 -14.73
N GLU A 462 28.27 26.64 -13.96
CA GLU A 462 29.72 26.44 -13.95
C GLU A 462 30.10 25.03 -13.50
N ASN A 463 29.51 24.54 -12.41
CA ASN A 463 29.77 23.18 -11.91
C ASN A 463 29.26 22.11 -12.90
N ILE A 464 28.09 22.32 -13.49
CA ILE A 464 27.46 21.39 -14.43
C ILE A 464 28.31 21.23 -15.71
N ARG A 465 28.83 22.34 -16.29
CA ARG A 465 29.65 22.31 -17.51
C ARG A 465 30.93 21.49 -17.39
N LYS A 466 31.48 21.32 -16.17
CA LYS A 466 32.67 20.49 -15.92
C LYS A 466 32.49 19.03 -16.32
N PHE A 467 31.24 18.56 -16.38
CA PHE A 467 30.91 17.17 -16.72
C PHE A 467 30.49 16.99 -18.18
N HIS A 468 30.49 18.05 -18.99
CA HIS A 468 30.08 18.01 -20.40
C HIS A 468 28.74 17.25 -20.61
N PRO A 469 27.62 17.71 -20.01
CA PRO A 469 26.38 16.98 -19.98
C PRO A 469 25.73 16.86 -21.37
N ASN A 470 25.17 15.69 -21.67
CA ASN A 470 24.20 15.50 -22.74
C ASN A 470 22.78 15.69 -22.23
N ILE A 471 22.55 15.34 -20.95
CA ILE A 471 21.26 15.49 -20.26
C ILE A 471 21.50 16.09 -18.88
N ILE A 472 20.69 17.08 -18.51
CA ILE A 472 20.62 17.66 -17.16
C ILE A 472 19.27 17.35 -16.55
N VAL A 473 19.24 16.83 -15.32
CA VAL A 473 18.03 16.53 -14.58
C VAL A 473 17.96 17.41 -13.34
N SER A 474 17.01 18.34 -13.31
CA SER A 474 16.70 19.16 -12.12
C SER A 474 15.71 18.41 -11.23
N SER A 475 16.09 18.12 -9.99
CA SER A 475 15.28 17.44 -8.97
C SER A 475 15.45 18.11 -7.59
N THR A 476 15.41 19.45 -7.57
CA THR A 476 15.71 20.31 -6.41
C THR A 476 14.62 20.33 -5.34
N GLY A 477 13.51 19.59 -5.55
CA GLY A 477 12.50 19.36 -4.54
C GLY A 477 11.57 20.54 -4.26
N SER A 478 11.06 20.62 -3.05
CA SER A 478 10.11 21.62 -2.58
C SER A 478 10.46 22.14 -1.19
N ALA A 479 9.85 23.27 -0.81
CA ALA A 479 9.96 23.88 0.50
C ALA A 479 8.55 24.18 1.06
N PRO A 480 8.38 24.41 2.39
CA PRO A 480 7.10 24.79 2.96
C PRO A 480 6.49 25.99 2.26
N LEU A 481 5.19 25.91 1.98
CA LEU A 481 4.44 27.02 1.40
C LEU A 481 4.12 28.05 2.49
N LEU A 482 4.69 29.24 2.38
CA LEU A 482 4.47 30.37 3.28
C LEU A 482 3.74 31.49 2.51
N PRO A 483 2.40 31.53 2.53
CA PRO A 483 1.65 32.60 1.88
C PRO A 483 1.82 33.92 2.63
N PRO A 484 1.46 35.08 2.03
CA PRO A 484 1.62 36.40 2.64
C PRO A 484 0.55 36.67 3.73
N ILE A 485 0.55 35.84 4.78
CA ILE A 485 -0.30 36.01 5.96
C ILE A 485 0.45 36.91 6.95
N ALA A 486 -0.26 37.86 7.55
CA ALA A 486 0.31 38.80 8.51
C ALA A 486 1.00 38.06 9.65
N GLY A 487 2.22 38.45 9.96
CA GLY A 487 3.05 37.89 11.04
C GLY A 487 3.65 36.51 10.78
N LEU A 488 3.26 35.79 9.71
CA LEU A 488 3.74 34.43 9.46
C LEU A 488 5.24 34.38 9.20
N LYS A 489 5.71 35.17 8.24
CA LYS A 489 7.13 35.12 7.80
C LYS A 489 8.12 35.52 8.90
N ASP A 490 7.71 36.40 9.80
CA ASP A 490 8.58 36.91 10.84
C ASP A 490 8.69 35.97 12.06
N ARG A 491 7.72 35.07 12.22
CA ARG A 491 7.57 34.22 13.41
C ARG A 491 7.83 32.74 13.18
N ILE A 492 7.59 32.25 11.96
CA ILE A 492 7.74 30.82 11.67
C ILE A 492 9.21 30.40 11.68
N ASP A 493 9.50 29.30 12.35
CA ASP A 493 10.84 28.71 12.53
C ASP A 493 11.88 29.72 13.13
N ASN A 494 11.38 30.68 13.94
CA ASN A 494 12.21 31.66 14.63
C ASN A 494 12.37 31.22 16.11
N GLU A 495 13.62 31.21 16.59
CA GLU A 495 13.97 30.75 17.95
C GLU A 495 13.23 31.46 19.09
N ASN A 496 12.70 32.65 18.85
CA ASN A 496 11.94 33.42 19.86
C ASN A 496 10.45 33.08 19.91
N HIS A 497 9.96 32.21 19.01
CA HIS A 497 8.55 31.88 18.90
C HIS A 497 8.35 30.38 18.80
N ASN A 498 7.32 29.85 19.47
CA ASN A 498 6.95 28.42 19.36
C ASN A 498 6.02 28.17 18.17
N ILE A 499 6.42 28.65 16.97
CA ILE A 499 5.66 28.55 15.72
C ILE A 499 6.54 27.90 14.66
N TYR A 500 6.10 26.78 14.13
CA TYR A 500 6.93 25.92 13.30
C TYR A 500 6.27 25.59 11.96
N SER A 501 7.10 25.49 10.93
CA SER A 501 6.80 24.69 9.75
C SER A 501 7.03 23.21 10.04
N ILE A 502 6.67 22.31 9.11
CA ILE A 502 7.01 20.88 9.24
C ILE A 502 8.54 20.67 9.34
N LEU A 503 9.34 21.45 8.62
CA LEU A 503 10.81 21.32 8.66
C LEU A 503 11.36 21.86 9.97
N GLY A 504 10.83 22.98 10.47
CA GLY A 504 11.14 23.50 11.80
C GLY A 504 10.80 22.52 12.91
N MET A 505 9.61 21.89 12.84
CA MET A 505 9.24 20.81 13.77
C MET A 505 10.26 19.66 13.76
N ILE A 506 10.65 19.18 12.58
CA ILE A 506 11.60 18.06 12.45
C ILE A 506 12.98 18.43 12.99
N SER A 507 13.45 19.67 12.79
CA SER A 507 14.73 20.11 13.32
C SER A 507 14.78 20.16 14.85
N HIS A 508 13.63 20.39 15.49
CA HIS A 508 13.45 20.44 16.95
C HIS A 508 12.74 19.21 17.52
N ILE A 509 12.66 18.11 16.77
CA ILE A 509 11.80 16.97 17.13
C ILE A 509 12.13 16.35 18.49
N ASN A 510 13.39 16.43 18.93
CA ASN A 510 13.85 15.92 20.22
C ASN A 510 13.67 16.91 21.37
N ASP A 511 13.38 18.18 21.09
CA ASP A 511 13.23 19.24 22.07
C ASP A 511 11.80 19.30 22.64
N PHE A 512 10.82 18.73 21.92
CA PHE A 512 9.45 18.66 22.41
C PHE A 512 9.31 17.69 23.58
N PRO A 513 8.62 18.09 24.67
CA PRO A 513 8.35 17.22 25.81
C PRO A 513 7.67 15.92 25.40
N LYS A 514 7.96 14.83 26.10
CA LYS A 514 7.33 13.52 25.85
C LYS A 514 5.87 13.47 26.26
N ASP A 515 5.48 14.29 27.22
CA ASP A 515 4.11 14.45 27.68
C ASP A 515 3.73 15.94 27.65
N LEU A 516 2.60 16.23 27.04
CA LEU A 516 2.05 17.57 26.83
C LEU A 516 0.61 17.67 27.34
N GLU A 517 0.26 16.89 28.36
CA GLU A 517 -1.06 16.93 28.98
C GLU A 517 -1.43 18.37 29.38
N GLY A 518 -2.58 18.84 28.93
CA GLY A 518 -3.09 20.19 29.18
C GLY A 518 -2.42 21.30 28.38
N LYS A 519 -1.45 20.98 27.50
CA LYS A 519 -0.80 21.94 26.60
C LYS A 519 -1.57 22.04 25.29
N LYS A 520 -1.84 23.27 24.86
CA LYS A 520 -2.55 23.55 23.61
C LYS A 520 -1.62 23.54 22.43
N VAL A 521 -1.95 22.73 21.44
CA VAL A 521 -1.26 22.65 20.14
C VAL A 521 -2.26 23.03 19.04
N VAL A 522 -1.91 24.02 18.22
CA VAL A 522 -2.75 24.43 17.10
C VAL A 522 -2.02 24.14 15.79
N VAL A 523 -2.64 23.34 14.92
CA VAL A 523 -2.12 22.97 13.60
C VAL A 523 -2.99 23.60 12.53
N VAL A 524 -2.41 24.42 11.67
CA VAL A 524 -3.09 25.05 10.53
C VAL A 524 -2.72 24.31 9.25
N GLY A 525 -3.73 23.74 8.60
CA GLY A 525 -3.64 22.90 7.41
C GLY A 525 -3.98 21.44 7.69
N GLY A 526 -5.13 20.99 7.18
CA GLY A 526 -5.67 19.64 7.37
C GLY A 526 -5.26 18.62 6.31
N GLY A 527 -4.20 18.89 5.53
CA GLY A 527 -3.60 17.96 4.58
C GLY A 527 -2.64 16.97 5.24
N ALA A 528 -2.03 16.08 4.46
CA ALA A 528 -1.14 15.03 4.97
C ALA A 528 -0.03 15.57 5.90
N VAL A 529 0.57 16.71 5.57
CA VAL A 529 1.65 17.32 6.36
C VAL A 529 1.18 17.75 7.75
N GLY A 530 0.02 18.43 7.83
CA GLY A 530 -0.54 18.84 9.14
C GLY A 530 -0.99 17.65 9.97
N LEU A 531 -1.48 16.59 9.32
CA LEU A 531 -1.88 15.36 10.01
C LEU A 531 -0.70 14.57 10.57
N ASP A 532 0.49 14.64 9.95
CA ASP A 532 1.72 14.09 10.54
C ASP A 532 2.10 14.82 11.84
N VAL A 533 1.86 16.14 11.92
CA VAL A 533 2.03 16.93 13.13
C VAL A 533 1.00 16.54 14.19
N VAL A 534 -0.28 16.44 13.81
CA VAL A 534 -1.35 16.03 14.73
C VAL A 534 -1.05 14.66 15.33
N GLU A 535 -0.65 13.67 14.54
CA GLU A 535 -0.28 12.33 15.00
C GLU A 535 0.86 12.39 16.03
N PHE A 536 1.92 13.16 15.74
CA PHE A 536 3.07 13.30 16.63
C PHE A 536 2.70 13.87 17.99
N PHE A 537 1.81 14.86 18.06
CA PHE A 537 1.40 15.50 19.30
C PHE A 537 0.26 14.76 20.01
N ALA A 538 -0.58 14.03 19.29
CA ALA A 538 -1.60 13.15 19.87
C ALA A 538 -0.97 12.03 20.72
N ASP A 539 0.14 11.46 20.26
CA ASP A 539 0.91 10.47 21.02
C ASP A 539 1.58 11.05 22.29
N ARG A 540 1.51 12.38 22.48
CA ARG A 540 2.05 13.12 23.63
C ARG A 540 0.98 13.73 24.53
N ASN A 541 -0.28 13.31 24.38
CA ASN A 541 -1.42 13.76 25.16
C ASN A 541 -1.73 15.27 25.07
N ALA A 542 -1.33 15.96 23.99
CA ALA A 542 -1.61 17.37 23.81
C ALA A 542 -3.10 17.63 23.56
N ASP A 543 -3.60 18.82 23.98
CA ASP A 543 -4.90 19.37 23.59
C ASP A 543 -4.79 19.99 22.19
N ILE A 544 -5.25 19.26 21.17
CA ILE A 544 -4.97 19.61 19.78
C ILE A 544 -6.19 20.21 19.09
N SER A 545 -5.99 21.36 18.45
CA SER A 545 -6.93 21.94 17.48
C SER A 545 -6.31 21.93 16.08
N ILE A 546 -7.04 21.39 15.10
CA ILE A 546 -6.64 21.45 13.68
C ILE A 546 -7.58 22.38 12.92
N VAL A 547 -6.98 23.36 12.21
CA VAL A 547 -7.66 24.39 11.42
C VAL A 547 -7.52 24.05 9.94
N GLU A 548 -8.64 23.92 9.24
CA GLU A 548 -8.67 23.62 7.80
C GLU A 548 -9.66 24.56 7.08
N MET A 549 -9.18 25.22 6.04
CA MET A 549 -9.98 26.15 5.23
C MET A 549 -11.07 25.44 4.43
N MET A 550 -10.82 24.21 4.02
CA MET A 550 -11.78 23.38 3.29
C MET A 550 -12.81 22.75 4.24
N ASP A 551 -13.83 22.14 3.66
CA ASP A 551 -14.90 21.45 4.38
C ASP A 551 -14.49 20.07 4.96
N GLN A 552 -13.30 19.56 4.60
CA GLN A 552 -12.86 18.23 4.96
C GLN A 552 -11.36 18.16 5.25
N ILE A 553 -10.99 17.56 6.38
CA ILE A 553 -9.62 17.22 6.76
C ILE A 553 -9.22 15.91 6.08
N GLY A 554 -7.95 15.77 5.67
CA GLY A 554 -7.41 14.56 5.02
C GLY A 554 -8.03 14.28 3.65
N ARG A 555 -8.46 15.31 2.93
CA ARG A 555 -9.11 15.17 1.61
C ARG A 555 -8.24 14.43 0.59
N ASP A 556 -6.93 14.59 0.65
CA ASP A 556 -5.94 14.03 -0.27
C ASP A 556 -5.36 12.68 0.19
N LEU A 557 -5.79 12.15 1.33
CA LEU A 557 -5.35 10.85 1.85
C LEU A 557 -5.98 9.68 1.07
N ASP A 558 -5.24 8.58 1.00
CA ASP A 558 -5.79 7.30 0.57
C ASP A 558 -6.83 6.76 1.59
N PRO A 559 -7.72 5.83 1.19
CA PRO A 559 -8.81 5.37 2.06
C PRO A 559 -8.35 4.73 3.38
N VAL A 560 -7.18 4.08 3.40
CA VAL A 560 -6.62 3.44 4.60
C VAL A 560 -6.15 4.50 5.58
N SER A 561 -5.27 5.41 5.12
CA SER A 561 -4.75 6.51 5.93
C SER A 561 -5.87 7.44 6.41
N LYS A 562 -6.90 7.67 5.57
CA LYS A 562 -8.05 8.49 5.93
C LYS A 562 -8.86 7.90 7.08
N ASN A 563 -9.14 6.60 7.03
CA ASN A 563 -9.88 5.92 8.08
C ASN A 563 -9.07 5.85 9.39
N ASP A 564 -7.78 5.60 9.27
CA ASP A 564 -6.84 5.59 10.38
C ASP A 564 -6.78 6.96 11.08
N THR A 565 -6.57 8.02 10.31
CA THR A 565 -6.56 9.41 10.82
C THR A 565 -7.88 9.77 11.52
N LYS A 566 -9.03 9.40 10.94
CA LYS A 566 -10.35 9.62 11.57
C LYS A 566 -10.44 8.93 12.92
N THR A 567 -9.95 7.70 13.00
CA THR A 567 -9.94 6.90 14.25
C THR A 567 -9.00 7.53 15.29
N MET A 568 -7.80 7.93 14.88
CA MET A 568 -6.82 8.60 15.75
C MET A 568 -7.37 9.92 16.30
N MET A 569 -7.91 10.81 15.44
CA MET A 569 -8.47 12.09 15.87
C MET A 569 -9.64 11.91 16.86
N LYS A 570 -10.49 10.90 16.64
CA LYS A 570 -11.57 10.55 17.58
C LYS A 570 -11.03 10.06 18.91
N LYS A 571 -10.06 9.17 18.91
CA LYS A 571 -9.43 8.60 20.11
C LYS A 571 -8.79 9.66 20.99
N HIS A 572 -8.15 10.66 20.40
CA HIS A 572 -7.42 11.73 21.09
C HIS A 572 -8.23 13.04 21.23
N ASN A 573 -9.54 13.00 20.94
CA ASN A 573 -10.45 14.15 21.05
C ASN A 573 -9.95 15.41 20.32
N VAL A 574 -9.34 15.28 19.13
CA VAL A 574 -8.81 16.40 18.35
C VAL A 574 -9.93 17.33 17.90
N HIS A 575 -9.84 18.62 18.24
CA HIS A 575 -10.79 19.65 17.84
C HIS A 575 -10.63 20.01 16.36
N GLN A 576 -11.63 19.72 15.55
CA GLN A 576 -11.60 19.92 14.11
C GLN A 576 -12.34 21.18 13.71
N LEU A 577 -11.62 22.20 13.23
CA LEU A 577 -12.12 23.49 12.79
C LEU A 577 -12.04 23.57 11.26
N THR A 578 -13.02 22.96 10.58
CA THR A 578 -13.15 23.03 9.11
C THR A 578 -13.79 24.35 8.66
N LYS A 579 -13.69 24.68 7.37
CA LYS A 579 -14.14 25.96 6.79
C LYS A 579 -13.60 27.18 7.54
N THR A 580 -12.41 27.04 8.13
CA THR A 580 -11.78 28.05 8.99
C THR A 580 -10.44 28.46 8.41
N ALA A 581 -10.28 29.74 8.12
CA ALA A 581 -9.08 30.32 7.51
C ALA A 581 -8.18 31.00 8.55
N LEU A 582 -6.86 30.85 8.40
CA LEU A 582 -5.86 31.62 9.15
C LEU A 582 -5.76 33.03 8.55
N LEU A 583 -5.91 34.06 9.38
CA LEU A 583 -5.84 35.47 8.99
C LEU A 583 -4.53 36.14 9.41
N GLU A 584 -4.05 35.83 10.63
CA GLU A 584 -2.86 36.44 11.21
C GLU A 584 -2.15 35.46 12.17
N VAL A 585 -0.84 35.53 12.20
CA VAL A 585 0.01 34.78 13.14
C VAL A 585 0.52 35.78 14.19
N LYS A 586 0.16 35.56 15.47
CA LYS A 586 0.65 36.33 16.63
C LYS A 586 1.65 35.48 17.42
N ASP A 587 2.25 36.05 18.46
CA ASP A 587 3.35 35.39 19.20
C ASP A 587 2.94 34.07 19.89
N SER A 588 1.67 33.97 20.36
CA SER A 588 1.14 32.81 21.07
C SER A 588 -0.31 32.47 20.70
N SER A 589 -0.80 32.99 19.58
CA SER A 589 -2.14 32.70 19.07
C SER A 589 -2.21 32.84 17.55
N PHE A 590 -3.17 32.13 16.96
CA PHE A 590 -3.59 32.34 15.57
C PHE A 590 -4.94 33.06 15.53
N LEU A 591 -5.03 34.17 14.79
CA LEU A 591 -6.31 34.78 14.45
C LEU A 591 -6.93 34.01 13.28
N VAL A 592 -8.08 33.41 13.51
CA VAL A 592 -8.78 32.59 12.52
C VAL A 592 -10.21 33.08 12.33
N ARG A 593 -10.80 32.70 11.16
CA ARG A 593 -12.20 33.01 10.85
C ARG A 593 -12.89 31.81 10.20
N GLY A 594 -13.95 31.32 10.84
CA GLY A 594 -14.92 30.39 10.25
C GLY A 594 -16.13 31.12 9.67
N ASP A 595 -17.34 30.64 9.95
CA ASP A 595 -18.59 31.24 9.46
C ASP A 595 -18.98 32.57 10.18
N GLY A 596 -18.26 32.93 11.28
CA GLY A 596 -18.54 34.09 12.13
C GLY A 596 -17.45 35.16 12.11
N GLU A 597 -17.44 35.99 13.18
CA GLU A 597 -16.39 36.97 13.41
C GLU A 597 -15.03 36.27 13.68
N PRO A 598 -13.92 36.95 13.32
CA PRO A 598 -12.59 36.44 13.64
C PRO A 598 -12.39 36.26 15.15
N TYR A 599 -11.69 35.19 15.54
CA TYR A 599 -11.35 34.89 16.93
C TYR A 599 -9.92 34.34 17.06
N GLU A 600 -9.37 34.46 18.25
CA GLU A 600 -8.03 33.95 18.53
C GLU A 600 -8.05 32.53 19.06
N LEU A 601 -7.14 31.71 18.55
CA LEU A 601 -6.80 30.38 19.06
C LEU A 601 -5.44 30.47 19.76
N PRO A 602 -5.40 30.48 21.10
CA PRO A 602 -4.14 30.48 21.85
C PRO A 602 -3.50 29.09 21.83
N PHE A 603 -2.16 29.05 21.86
CA PHE A 603 -1.36 27.83 21.89
C PHE A 603 -0.06 27.99 22.70
N GLU A 604 0.50 26.87 23.17
CA GLU A 604 1.89 26.73 23.57
C GLU A 604 2.79 26.40 22.38
N TYR A 605 2.26 25.64 21.41
CA TYR A 605 2.95 25.33 20.15
C TYR A 605 1.99 25.50 18.95
N GLY A 606 2.41 26.30 17.99
CA GLY A 606 1.67 26.55 16.76
C GLY A 606 2.38 25.96 15.54
N PHE A 607 1.62 25.33 14.63
CA PHE A 607 2.18 24.75 13.40
C PHE A 607 1.44 25.26 12.18
N VAL A 608 2.21 25.65 11.14
CA VAL A 608 1.65 26.13 9.88
C VAL A 608 2.07 25.20 8.76
N CYS A 609 1.12 24.36 8.30
CA CYS A 609 1.31 23.24 7.38
C CYS A 609 0.43 23.41 6.11
N LEU A 610 0.58 24.52 5.40
CA LEU A 610 -0.26 24.91 4.25
C LEU A 610 0.17 24.23 2.92
N GLY A 611 0.99 23.19 3.00
CA GLY A 611 1.50 22.45 1.86
C GLY A 611 2.94 22.80 1.51
N MET A 612 3.38 22.37 0.32
CA MET A 612 4.74 22.54 -0.17
C MET A 612 4.75 23.32 -1.50
N ARG A 613 5.78 24.12 -1.72
CA ARG A 613 6.03 24.89 -2.93
C ARG A 613 7.21 24.33 -3.69
N ALA A 614 7.02 24.07 -4.98
CA ALA A 614 8.07 23.61 -5.90
C ALA A 614 9.24 24.60 -5.98
N GLN A 615 10.48 24.09 -6.00
CA GLN A 615 11.70 24.86 -6.19
C GLN A 615 12.19 24.75 -7.65
N GLY A 616 11.38 25.25 -8.59
CA GLY A 616 11.63 25.15 -10.02
C GLY A 616 12.52 26.25 -10.63
N GLN A 617 13.00 27.22 -9.85
CA GLN A 617 13.78 28.36 -10.39
C GLN A 617 15.08 27.92 -11.07
N LEU A 618 15.75 26.92 -10.52
CA LEU A 618 16.98 26.40 -11.10
C LEU A 618 16.74 25.84 -12.50
N TYR A 619 15.65 25.10 -12.71
CA TYR A 619 15.28 24.57 -14.03
C TYR A 619 15.12 25.69 -15.07
N GLN A 620 14.45 26.79 -14.72
CA GLN A 620 14.28 27.93 -15.62
C GLN A 620 15.63 28.55 -15.97
N ASN A 621 16.47 28.82 -14.98
CA ASN A 621 17.80 29.38 -15.18
C ASN A 621 18.68 28.49 -16.08
N LEU A 622 18.62 27.16 -15.85
CA LEU A 622 19.40 26.20 -16.68
C LEU A 622 18.88 26.15 -18.12
N THR A 623 17.56 26.23 -18.31
CA THR A 623 16.96 26.24 -19.66
C THR A 623 17.40 27.46 -20.47
N GLU A 624 17.52 28.63 -19.82
CA GLU A 624 18.03 29.86 -20.45
C GLU A 624 19.53 29.74 -20.73
N GLU A 625 20.32 29.29 -19.74
CA GLU A 625 21.77 29.25 -19.81
C GLU A 625 22.32 28.25 -20.82
N PHE A 626 21.67 27.10 -21.00
CA PHE A 626 22.05 26.05 -21.94
C PHE A 626 21.25 26.09 -23.25
N SER A 627 20.49 27.15 -23.51
CA SER A 627 19.61 27.27 -24.69
C SER A 627 20.33 27.19 -26.05
N SER A 628 21.63 27.51 -26.10
CA SER A 628 22.46 27.44 -27.32
C SER A 628 23.24 26.13 -27.43
N GLU A 629 23.15 25.21 -26.48
CA GLU A 629 23.88 23.95 -26.42
C GLU A 629 22.95 22.78 -26.74
N ASP A 630 23.49 21.69 -27.34
CA ASP A 630 22.71 20.47 -27.58
C ASP A 630 22.64 19.62 -26.31
N VAL A 631 21.94 20.15 -25.31
CA VAL A 631 21.75 19.54 -23.99
C VAL A 631 20.26 19.43 -23.71
N GLU A 632 19.78 18.24 -23.36
CA GLU A 632 18.39 18.04 -22.91
C GLU A 632 18.25 18.36 -21.42
N ILE A 633 17.22 19.13 -21.06
CA ILE A 633 17.00 19.52 -19.66
C ILE A 633 15.64 19.03 -19.19
N MET A 634 15.65 18.21 -18.13
CA MET A 634 14.46 17.67 -17.49
C MET A 634 14.23 18.33 -16.14
N ASN A 635 12.94 18.50 -15.77
CA ASN A 635 12.55 18.87 -14.42
C ASN A 635 11.65 17.78 -13.84
N ILE A 636 12.04 17.15 -12.73
CA ILE A 636 11.35 15.99 -12.15
C ILE A 636 11.07 16.13 -10.66
N GLY A 637 10.08 15.39 -10.18
CA GLY A 637 9.69 15.37 -8.78
C GLY A 637 9.09 16.70 -8.31
N ASP A 638 9.29 17.02 -7.06
CA ASP A 638 8.69 18.18 -6.42
C ASP A 638 9.23 19.53 -6.92
N SER A 639 10.36 19.54 -7.61
CA SER A 639 10.86 20.75 -8.28
C SER A 639 10.00 21.20 -9.46
N GLN A 640 9.29 20.27 -10.08
CA GLN A 640 8.29 20.56 -11.11
C GLN A 640 6.96 20.97 -10.46
N ARG A 641 6.49 20.18 -9.51
CA ARG A 641 5.27 20.39 -8.74
C ARG A 641 5.32 19.52 -7.49
N ALA A 642 5.09 20.11 -6.32
CA ALA A 642 4.98 19.36 -5.08
C ALA A 642 3.83 18.35 -5.14
N ARG A 643 4.16 17.04 -5.00
CA ARG A 643 3.23 15.90 -5.12
C ARG A 643 3.63 14.77 -4.16
N ARG A 644 3.36 13.54 -4.56
CA ARG A 644 3.72 12.34 -3.81
C ARG A 644 5.05 11.76 -4.31
N ILE A 645 5.75 11.03 -3.44
CA ILE A 645 7.02 10.35 -3.80
C ILE A 645 6.86 9.47 -5.04
N ILE A 646 5.70 8.81 -5.20
CA ILE A 646 5.42 7.96 -6.38
C ILE A 646 5.58 8.70 -7.71
N ASP A 647 5.20 9.98 -7.77
CA ASP A 647 5.32 10.78 -8.98
C ASP A 647 6.79 11.02 -9.33
N GLY A 648 7.59 11.45 -8.33
CA GLY A 648 9.02 11.65 -8.50
C GLY A 648 9.78 10.37 -8.87
N THR A 649 9.42 9.23 -8.27
CA THR A 649 10.00 7.92 -8.60
C THR A 649 9.71 7.52 -10.04
N GLN A 650 8.48 7.71 -10.51
CA GLN A 650 8.10 7.43 -11.90
C GLN A 650 8.81 8.36 -12.88
N GLU A 651 8.88 9.65 -12.58
CA GLU A 651 9.57 10.65 -13.41
C GLU A 651 11.08 10.38 -13.49
N GLY A 652 11.70 9.99 -12.36
CA GLY A 652 13.09 9.56 -12.34
C GLY A 652 13.35 8.36 -13.24
N ARG A 653 12.46 7.36 -13.25
CA ARG A 653 12.53 6.19 -14.14
C ARG A 653 12.23 6.56 -15.60
N ASN A 654 11.38 7.53 -15.87
CA ASN A 654 10.99 7.95 -17.22
C ASN A 654 12.16 8.58 -18.02
N ILE A 655 13.32 8.82 -17.40
CA ILE A 655 14.53 9.24 -18.11
C ILE A 655 14.94 8.25 -19.21
N LEU A 656 14.56 6.97 -19.07
CA LEU A 656 14.76 5.97 -20.13
C LEU A 656 14.09 6.38 -21.45
N THR A 657 12.89 6.95 -21.38
CA THR A 657 12.19 7.44 -22.58
C THR A 657 12.94 8.60 -23.24
N VAL A 658 13.54 9.47 -22.44
CA VAL A 658 14.36 10.56 -22.99
C VAL A 658 15.62 10.03 -23.66
N LEU A 659 16.29 9.04 -23.06
CA LEU A 659 17.45 8.36 -23.65
C LEU A 659 17.07 7.68 -24.98
N GLU A 660 15.90 7.03 -25.07
CA GLU A 660 15.39 6.44 -26.31
C GLU A 660 15.10 7.52 -27.37
N GLN A 661 14.41 8.60 -27.02
CA GLN A 661 14.07 9.70 -27.94
C GLN A 661 15.30 10.41 -28.48
N LYS A 662 16.39 10.50 -27.71
CA LYS A 662 17.66 11.10 -28.10
C LYS A 662 18.60 10.10 -28.80
N GLY A 663 18.17 8.85 -29.00
CA GLY A 663 18.93 7.82 -29.70
C GLY A 663 20.17 7.34 -28.94
N TYR A 664 20.10 7.31 -27.61
CA TYR A 664 21.12 6.69 -26.76
C TYR A 664 20.81 5.22 -26.44
N LEU A 665 19.51 4.84 -26.36
CA LEU A 665 19.04 3.48 -26.16
C LEU A 665 18.40 2.91 -27.42
#